data_2eb09da727c6e41e4fe5d0561827042d
#
_entry.id   2eb09da727c6e41e4fe5d0561827042d
#
_cell.length_a   1.000
_cell.length_b   1.000
_cell.length_c   1.000
_cell.angle_alpha   90.00
_cell.angle_beta   90.00
_cell.angle_gamma   90.00
#
_symmetry.space_group_name_H-M   'P 1'
#
loop_
_entity.id
_entity.type
_entity.pdbx_description
1 polymer ?
#
loop_
_entity_poly.entity_id
_entity_poly.type
_entity_poly.pdbx_seq_one_letter_code
_entity_poly.pdbx_strand_id
1 'polypeptide(L)'
;MKKISRKGFLKVAAAAAMSGVTASALAACNAGSSSSTAASAGEPIYTPGTYTGTATGIGEVKVTMTFSETAITDVVIDASNETESIGGVAAPTLKDALMAAQSTEIDNISGATITTNAVKKAAASCIEQAMGVHTAGGDTAASSSDEDWLGTEPEIDESKVAKTVDVDVAVVGCGIAGVAACRSVAEDGGLVAAFEKADGPQCRSGEYAVINGKVQAKWGRDTWTREQIDDIIDSHMVESTYRCKRSIMSKWAHNIGDAFDWWVEANPDLYYAETTRSAIPDENADNFIIPIFYPLPEHYDWKQERFPCYPTSVEFKPDQHVTVEANMQKAIDTGNVQTFYGCFVEKLIMENGRCVGLYARDAATGEYIKCNASKGVILSTGDYSQNTKMLKHFCPEVIENNIQCLFTNVDVEGNFTNQGDGIQLGMWAGAQVQQSHAPMIHHMGGGADLAGVGVMGNAGFLNLDLNGKRFMNEDLPGQQLENQIELQKNRESWQIFDSNWPEQLPYMPAAHGGACYYEDYASEDEGPKNNTTYRNYKSPYQLEAAVADGRAVKADTLEELVAKIYPDDTAAQQTALDSIQRYNELAKAGYDEDFHKPASRMWAVENGPFYADKFTTALLLVCIGGLESDEDCHTFDADRNVIPGLYVAGNIQGNRFATEYPIGLKGVSHSMAMYYGYVAGKNALKDI
;
A
#
# COMPACT_ATOMS: atom_id res chain seq x y z
N MET A 1 -4.32 -15.62 -32.08
CA MET A 1 -3.33 -16.32 -31.23
C MET A 1 -4.06 -16.92 -30.05
N LYS A 2 -3.85 -18.19 -29.68
CA LYS A 2 -4.58 -18.80 -28.56
C LYS A 2 -4.15 -18.15 -27.25
N LYS A 3 -5.09 -17.57 -26.49
CA LYS A 3 -4.87 -17.03 -25.13
C LYS A 3 -4.36 -18.16 -24.22
N ILE A 4 -3.22 -17.98 -23.59
CA ILE A 4 -2.68 -18.91 -22.59
C ILE A 4 -3.26 -18.48 -21.23
N SER A 5 -3.97 -19.39 -20.56
CA SER A 5 -4.53 -19.10 -19.24
C SER A 5 -3.42 -18.99 -18.18
N ARG A 6 -3.66 -18.24 -17.09
CA ARG A 6 -2.74 -18.03 -15.95
C ARG A 6 -2.12 -19.36 -15.41
N LYS A 7 -2.88 -20.47 -15.45
CA LYS A 7 -2.37 -21.82 -15.13
C LYS A 7 -1.37 -22.35 -16.16
N GLY A 8 -1.47 -21.91 -17.42
CA GLY A 8 -0.53 -22.23 -18.48
C GLY A 8 0.78 -21.45 -18.35
N PHE A 9 0.69 -20.18 -17.96
CA PHE A 9 1.86 -19.32 -17.73
C PHE A 9 2.71 -19.80 -16.53
N LEU A 10 2.08 -20.15 -15.41
CA LEU A 10 2.78 -20.71 -14.25
C LEU A 10 3.44 -22.06 -14.55
N LYS A 11 2.86 -22.88 -15.44
CA LYS A 11 3.49 -24.14 -15.87
C LYS A 11 4.67 -23.92 -16.84
N VAL A 12 4.62 -22.86 -17.65
CA VAL A 12 5.71 -22.49 -18.56
C VAL A 12 6.87 -21.85 -17.79
N ALA A 13 6.58 -21.01 -16.79
CA ALA A 13 7.61 -20.43 -15.93
C ALA A 13 8.34 -21.50 -15.08
N ALA A 14 7.58 -22.50 -14.56
CA ALA A 14 8.20 -23.63 -13.84
C ALA A 14 9.04 -24.55 -14.74
N ALA A 15 8.74 -24.62 -16.04
CA ALA A 15 9.52 -25.40 -17.01
C ALA A 15 10.77 -24.64 -17.49
N ALA A 16 10.75 -23.31 -17.52
CA ALA A 16 11.92 -22.49 -17.88
C ALA A 16 12.97 -22.43 -16.77
N ALA A 17 12.55 -22.53 -15.49
CA ALA A 17 13.47 -22.55 -14.35
C ALA A 17 14.23 -23.86 -14.16
N MET A 18 13.88 -24.91 -14.90
CA MET A 18 14.57 -26.22 -14.84
C MET A 18 15.46 -26.56 -16.03
N SER A 19 15.69 -25.66 -16.97
CA SER A 19 16.51 -25.91 -18.16
C SER A 19 17.82 -25.11 -18.25
N GLY A 20 18.26 -24.51 -17.16
CA GLY A 20 19.42 -23.62 -17.12
C GLY A 20 20.67 -24.12 -16.37
N VAL A 21 20.82 -25.41 -16.13
CA VAL A 21 22.07 -25.93 -15.57
C VAL A 21 22.40 -27.27 -16.25
N THR A 22 23.13 -27.22 -17.34
CA THR A 22 24.04 -28.31 -17.74
C THR A 22 25.03 -27.80 -18.78
N ALA A 23 26.22 -28.02 -18.46
CA ALA A 23 27.37 -28.16 -19.35
C ALA A 23 28.51 -27.17 -19.11
N SER A 24 29.41 -27.56 -18.21
CA SER A 24 30.82 -27.60 -18.58
C SER A 24 31.66 -28.14 -17.41
N ALA A 25 31.68 -29.46 -17.27
CA ALA A 25 32.76 -30.11 -16.53
C ALA A 25 32.88 -31.54 -17.02
N LEU A 26 33.67 -31.75 -18.06
CA LEU A 26 34.23 -33.06 -18.40
C LEU A 26 35.42 -32.87 -19.34
N ALA A 27 36.59 -33.05 -18.79
CA ALA A 27 37.82 -33.63 -19.33
C ALA A 27 39.00 -33.03 -18.54
N ALA A 28 39.72 -33.74 -17.76
CA ALA A 28 40.58 -34.84 -18.15
C ALA A 28 41.21 -35.45 -16.90
N CYS A 29 41.08 -36.73 -16.73
CA CYS A 29 42.06 -37.54 -15.99
C CYS A 29 43.25 -37.81 -16.90
N ASN A 30 44.48 -37.53 -16.50
CA ASN A 30 45.46 -38.58 -16.37
C ASN A 30 46.81 -38.09 -15.82
N ALA A 31 47.21 -38.79 -14.82
CA ALA A 31 48.55 -39.23 -14.43
C ALA A 31 49.79 -38.32 -14.54
N GLY A 32 50.38 -38.06 -13.38
CA GLY A 32 51.79 -38.42 -13.21
C GLY A 32 52.74 -37.27 -12.96
N SER A 33 53.28 -37.32 -11.78
CA SER A 33 54.61 -36.88 -11.33
C SER A 33 54.74 -35.51 -10.65
N SER A 34 55.14 -35.66 -9.42
CA SER A 34 55.70 -34.70 -8.46
C SER A 34 56.58 -33.59 -9.06
N SER A 35 56.23 -32.35 -8.78
CA SER A 35 57.18 -31.32 -8.43
C SER A 35 56.48 -30.22 -7.61
N SER A 36 57.04 -29.93 -6.46
CA SER A 36 56.69 -28.83 -5.59
C SER A 36 56.85 -27.49 -6.32
N THR A 37 55.73 -26.83 -6.62
CA THR A 37 55.73 -25.40 -6.90
C THR A 37 54.71 -24.74 -5.98
N ALA A 38 55.19 -23.73 -5.26
CA ALA A 38 54.37 -22.89 -4.39
C ALA A 38 53.15 -22.37 -5.10
N ALA A 39 51.96 -22.53 -4.46
CA ALA A 39 50.74 -21.89 -4.91
C ALA A 39 50.99 -20.36 -4.97
N SER A 40 50.79 -19.79 -6.16
CA SER A 40 50.74 -18.35 -6.30
C SER A 40 49.62 -17.81 -5.39
N ALA A 41 49.98 -17.03 -4.40
CA ALA A 41 49.01 -16.24 -3.61
C ALA A 41 48.19 -15.41 -4.61
N GLY A 42 46.85 -15.56 -4.59
CA GLY A 42 45.96 -14.70 -5.33
C GLY A 42 46.22 -13.26 -4.93
N GLU A 43 45.98 -12.29 -5.83
CA GLU A 43 46.06 -10.88 -5.47
C GLU A 43 45.13 -10.60 -4.30
N PRO A 44 45.54 -9.76 -3.34
CA PRO A 44 44.72 -9.42 -2.18
C PRO A 44 43.43 -8.72 -2.63
N ILE A 45 42.30 -9.31 -2.25
CA ILE A 45 40.96 -8.81 -2.54
C ILE A 45 40.43 -7.98 -1.38
N TYR A 46 40.78 -8.36 -0.15
CA TYR A 46 40.28 -7.76 1.07
C TYR A 46 41.42 -7.21 1.94
N THR A 47 41.08 -6.17 2.71
CA THR A 47 41.93 -5.79 3.88
C THR A 47 41.61 -6.74 5.00
N PRO A 48 42.58 -7.52 5.51
CA PRO A 48 42.36 -8.43 6.63
C PRO A 48 41.82 -7.71 7.87
N GLY A 49 40.79 -8.27 8.48
CA GLY A 49 40.16 -7.68 9.66
C GLY A 49 38.77 -8.26 9.91
N THR A 50 38.13 -7.78 10.96
CA THR A 50 36.77 -8.12 11.31
C THR A 50 35.90 -6.87 11.14
N TYR A 51 34.86 -6.99 10.34
CA TYR A 51 33.94 -5.91 9.97
C TYR A 51 32.52 -6.27 10.39
N THR A 52 31.70 -5.26 10.69
CA THR A 52 30.34 -5.45 11.14
C THR A 52 29.41 -4.61 10.27
N GLY A 53 28.35 -5.23 9.78
CA GLY A 53 27.25 -4.58 9.10
C GLY A 53 25.94 -4.85 9.82
N THR A 54 25.01 -3.93 9.71
CA THR A 54 23.63 -4.07 10.21
C THR A 54 22.63 -3.82 9.10
N ALA A 55 21.49 -4.48 9.18
CA ALA A 55 20.36 -4.22 8.29
C ALA A 55 19.06 -4.54 9.03
N THR A 56 17.97 -3.91 8.62
CA THR A 56 16.65 -4.13 9.20
C THR A 56 15.94 -5.25 8.46
N GLY A 57 15.57 -6.30 9.19
CA GLY A 57 14.62 -7.33 8.79
C GLY A 57 13.24 -7.04 9.39
N ILE A 58 12.70 -7.97 10.19
CA ILE A 58 11.61 -7.70 11.12
C ILE A 58 12.15 -6.85 12.29
N GLY A 59 13.34 -7.20 12.80
CA GLY A 59 14.15 -6.44 13.72
C GLY A 59 15.53 -6.11 13.15
N GLU A 60 16.43 -5.56 13.96
CA GLU A 60 17.81 -5.37 13.56
C GLU A 60 18.54 -6.71 13.45
N VAL A 61 19.10 -6.98 12.28
CA VAL A 61 20.02 -8.09 12.02
C VAL A 61 21.44 -7.54 11.95
N LYS A 62 22.34 -8.12 12.73
CA LYS A 62 23.76 -7.75 12.76
C LYS A 62 24.60 -8.90 12.23
N VAL A 63 25.45 -8.63 11.25
CA VAL A 63 26.40 -9.59 10.69
C VAL A 63 27.81 -9.10 10.97
N THR A 64 28.65 -9.99 11.52
CA THR A 64 30.08 -9.72 11.74
C THR A 64 30.87 -10.74 10.93
N MET A 65 31.73 -10.26 10.03
CA MET A 65 32.51 -11.09 9.12
C MET A 65 34.00 -10.84 9.33
N THR A 66 34.79 -11.91 9.33
CA THR A 66 36.25 -11.85 9.40
C THR A 66 36.86 -12.23 8.06
N PHE A 67 37.81 -11.44 7.60
CA PHE A 67 38.45 -11.59 6.28
C PHE A 67 39.94 -11.82 6.42
N SER A 68 40.49 -12.69 5.59
CA SER A 68 41.89 -12.72 5.20
C SER A 68 42.10 -11.84 3.96
N GLU A 69 43.34 -11.75 3.45
CA GLU A 69 43.59 -11.02 2.19
C GLU A 69 42.83 -11.55 1.00
N THR A 70 42.33 -12.81 1.02
CA THR A 70 41.74 -13.47 -0.15
C THR A 70 40.41 -14.18 0.09
N ALA A 71 39.94 -14.24 1.34
CA ALA A 71 38.74 -15.00 1.67
C ALA A 71 38.01 -14.49 2.93
N ILE A 72 36.71 -14.78 3.01
CA ILE A 72 35.89 -14.70 4.20
C ILE A 72 36.25 -15.90 5.09
N THR A 73 36.69 -15.66 6.31
CA THR A 73 37.22 -16.71 7.23
C THR A 73 36.24 -17.05 8.36
N ASP A 74 35.34 -16.14 8.72
CA ASP A 74 34.26 -16.41 9.68
C ASP A 74 33.09 -15.46 9.45
N VAL A 75 31.88 -15.91 9.82
CA VAL A 75 30.63 -15.15 9.78
C VAL A 75 29.88 -15.40 11.08
N VAL A 76 29.45 -14.36 11.75
CA VAL A 76 28.56 -14.40 12.92
C VAL A 76 27.30 -13.59 12.60
N ILE A 77 26.13 -14.19 12.73
CA ILE A 77 24.85 -13.56 12.50
C ILE A 77 24.11 -13.47 13.81
N ASP A 78 23.82 -12.25 14.26
CA ASP A 78 22.91 -11.97 15.36
C ASP A 78 21.55 -11.54 14.79
N ALA A 79 20.59 -12.42 14.89
CA ALA A 79 19.20 -12.25 14.48
C ALA A 79 18.26 -12.36 15.70
N SER A 80 18.74 -11.98 16.89
CA SER A 80 17.99 -12.09 18.14
C SER A 80 16.76 -11.18 18.20
N ASN A 81 16.72 -10.14 17.36
CA ASN A 81 15.58 -9.24 17.23
C ASN A 81 14.61 -9.67 16.11
N GLU A 82 14.89 -10.78 15.42
CA GLU A 82 13.99 -11.41 14.47
C GLU A 82 13.01 -12.36 15.19
N THR A 83 11.96 -12.82 14.48
CA THR A 83 11.07 -13.85 15.04
C THR A 83 11.88 -15.11 15.37
N GLU A 84 11.94 -15.52 16.62
CA GLU A 84 12.81 -16.59 17.13
C GLU A 84 12.61 -17.92 16.36
N SER A 85 11.35 -18.27 16.06
CA SER A 85 10.99 -19.49 15.32
C SER A 85 11.32 -19.45 13.82
N ILE A 86 11.65 -18.29 13.26
CA ILE A 86 11.92 -18.08 11.83
C ILE A 86 13.36 -17.57 11.63
N GLY A 87 13.66 -16.37 12.08
CA GLY A 87 14.95 -15.72 11.89
C GLY A 87 16.07 -16.38 12.69
N GLY A 88 15.80 -16.69 13.95
CA GLY A 88 16.75 -17.40 14.80
C GLY A 88 17.11 -18.79 14.28
N VAL A 89 16.14 -19.52 13.70
CA VAL A 89 16.38 -20.86 13.08
C VAL A 89 17.09 -20.72 11.73
N ALA A 90 16.90 -19.65 10.96
CA ALA A 90 17.54 -19.44 9.67
C ALA A 90 19.01 -19.02 9.78
N ALA A 91 19.42 -18.34 10.84
CA ALA A 91 20.74 -17.75 11.00
C ALA A 91 21.93 -18.76 10.82
N PRO A 92 21.89 -19.97 11.39
CA PRO A 92 22.98 -20.96 11.14
C PRO A 92 23.10 -21.37 9.68
N THR A 93 21.98 -21.60 8.99
CA THR A 93 21.96 -21.99 7.58
C THR A 93 22.48 -20.86 6.69
N LEU A 94 22.14 -19.60 7.01
CA LEU A 94 22.63 -18.43 6.28
C LEU A 94 24.12 -18.19 6.50
N LYS A 95 24.64 -18.44 7.72
CA LYS A 95 26.07 -18.44 7.99
C LYS A 95 26.81 -19.43 7.08
N ASP A 96 26.36 -20.68 7.05
CA ASP A 96 26.99 -21.73 6.24
C ASP A 96 26.94 -21.40 4.74
N ALA A 97 25.84 -20.82 4.27
CA ALA A 97 25.68 -20.39 2.89
C ALA A 97 26.65 -19.25 2.52
N LEU A 98 26.80 -18.21 3.35
CA LEU A 98 27.75 -17.11 3.14
C LEU A 98 29.20 -17.60 3.15
N MET A 99 29.53 -18.50 4.07
CA MET A 99 30.86 -19.11 4.13
C MET A 99 31.18 -19.95 2.89
N ALA A 100 30.20 -20.71 2.38
CA ALA A 100 30.37 -21.54 1.18
C ALA A 100 30.44 -20.70 -0.10
N ALA A 101 29.59 -19.68 -0.23
CA ALA A 101 29.51 -18.82 -1.42
C ALA A 101 30.69 -17.82 -1.49
N GLN A 102 31.31 -17.47 -0.35
CA GLN A 102 32.31 -16.40 -0.28
C GLN A 102 31.80 -15.06 -0.84
N SER A 103 30.47 -14.85 -0.82
CA SER A 103 29.77 -13.69 -1.35
C SER A 103 28.36 -13.61 -0.74
N THR A 104 27.60 -12.57 -1.06
CA THR A 104 26.18 -12.44 -0.68
C THR A 104 25.21 -13.13 -1.63
N GLU A 105 25.70 -13.75 -2.72
CA GLU A 105 24.91 -14.50 -3.69
C GLU A 105 24.53 -15.87 -3.13
N ILE A 106 23.56 -15.88 -2.22
CA ILE A 106 23.02 -17.08 -1.55
C ILE A 106 21.51 -17.17 -1.78
N ASP A 107 20.98 -18.39 -1.75
CA ASP A 107 19.54 -18.60 -1.92
C ASP A 107 18.74 -18.09 -0.71
N ASN A 108 17.49 -17.69 -0.96
CA ASN A 108 16.57 -17.33 0.11
C ASN A 108 16.05 -18.57 0.83
N ILE A 109 16.02 -18.52 2.16
CA ILE A 109 15.40 -19.60 2.95
C ILE A 109 13.91 -19.44 2.91
N SER A 110 13.21 -20.49 2.46
CA SER A 110 11.74 -20.51 2.41
C SER A 110 11.15 -20.25 3.80
N GLY A 111 10.24 -19.28 3.89
CA GLY A 111 9.63 -18.84 5.16
C GLY A 111 10.46 -17.82 5.95
N ALA A 112 11.74 -17.54 5.56
CA ALA A 112 12.60 -16.56 6.24
C ALA A 112 13.19 -15.54 5.25
N THR A 113 12.45 -15.16 4.23
CA THR A 113 12.93 -14.27 3.14
C THR A 113 13.35 -12.90 3.66
N ILE A 114 12.61 -12.32 4.59
CA ILE A 114 12.90 -10.99 5.19
C ILE A 114 14.23 -11.04 5.94
N THR A 115 14.41 -12.03 6.82
CA THR A 115 15.67 -12.24 7.56
C THR A 115 16.83 -12.52 6.60
N THR A 116 16.63 -13.35 5.55
CA THR A 116 17.66 -13.66 4.56
C THR A 116 18.13 -12.39 3.84
N ASN A 117 17.19 -11.52 3.42
CA ASN A 117 17.53 -10.26 2.75
C ASN A 117 18.26 -9.30 3.67
N ALA A 118 17.88 -9.22 4.96
CA ALA A 118 18.59 -8.41 5.95
C ALA A 118 20.03 -8.94 6.19
N VAL A 119 20.18 -10.26 6.29
CA VAL A 119 21.51 -10.89 6.40
C VAL A 119 22.38 -10.60 5.18
N LYS A 120 21.84 -10.72 3.95
CA LYS A 120 22.55 -10.38 2.71
C LYS A 120 23.02 -8.93 2.70
N LYS A 121 22.16 -7.98 3.06
CA LYS A 121 22.49 -6.53 3.13
C LYS A 121 23.58 -6.26 4.16
N ALA A 122 23.46 -6.81 5.36
CA ALA A 122 24.45 -6.64 6.41
C ALA A 122 25.81 -7.28 6.03
N ALA A 123 25.80 -8.43 5.39
CA ALA A 123 27.00 -9.10 4.88
C ALA A 123 27.66 -8.32 3.73
N ALA A 124 26.87 -7.73 2.81
CA ALA A 124 27.37 -6.87 1.74
C ALA A 124 28.17 -5.68 2.33
N SER A 125 27.62 -5.04 3.35
CA SER A 125 28.33 -3.95 4.06
C SER A 125 29.67 -4.40 4.67
N CYS A 126 29.75 -5.61 5.21
CA CYS A 126 31.03 -6.14 5.73
C CYS A 126 32.05 -6.35 4.58
N ILE A 127 31.61 -6.88 3.43
CA ILE A 127 32.45 -7.11 2.26
C ILE A 127 32.95 -5.79 1.69
N GLU A 128 32.08 -4.79 1.53
CA GLU A 128 32.43 -3.45 1.06
C GLU A 128 33.49 -2.78 1.96
N GLN A 129 33.33 -2.86 3.29
CA GLN A 129 34.30 -2.36 4.24
C GLN A 129 35.66 -3.06 4.07
N ALA A 130 35.67 -4.39 3.91
CA ALA A 130 36.90 -5.17 3.71
C ALA A 130 37.57 -4.89 2.36
N MET A 131 36.84 -4.56 1.33
CA MET A 131 37.36 -4.16 0.00
C MET A 131 37.87 -2.71 -0.04
N GLY A 132 37.70 -1.94 1.04
CA GLY A 132 38.10 -0.53 1.11
C GLY A 132 37.22 0.39 0.24
N VAL A 133 36.05 -0.08 -0.20
CA VAL A 133 35.05 0.74 -0.86
C VAL A 133 34.31 1.49 0.26
N HIS A 134 34.72 2.73 0.52
CA HIS A 134 33.98 3.61 1.42
C HIS A 134 32.70 4.09 0.70
N THR A 135 31.62 3.31 0.79
CA THR A 135 30.32 3.94 0.80
C THR A 135 30.20 4.71 2.11
N ALA A 136 30.02 6.02 2.02
CA ALA A 136 29.88 6.91 3.16
C ALA A 136 28.64 6.47 3.98
N GLY A 137 28.88 5.71 5.04
CA GLY A 137 27.88 5.15 5.94
C GLY A 137 28.56 4.59 7.17
N GLY A 138 29.43 5.36 7.80
CA GLY A 138 30.08 4.99 9.05
C GLY A 138 29.65 5.97 10.12
N ASP A 139 29.00 5.43 11.14
CA ASP A 139 28.61 6.11 12.36
C ASP A 139 29.77 6.89 12.98
N THR A 140 29.72 8.20 12.85
CA THR A 140 30.13 9.09 13.94
C THR A 140 28.82 9.64 14.50
N ALA A 141 28.58 9.38 15.78
CA ALA A 141 27.51 10.02 16.54
C ALA A 141 27.66 11.54 16.45
N ALA A 142 27.08 12.12 15.45
CA ALA A 142 26.75 13.53 15.34
C ALA A 142 25.22 13.58 15.34
N SER A 143 24.67 14.44 16.17
CA SER A 143 23.25 14.76 16.22
C SER A 143 22.66 14.75 14.81
N SER A 144 21.83 13.75 14.48
CA SER A 144 21.07 13.72 13.24
C SER A 144 20.16 14.94 13.27
N SER A 145 20.46 15.95 12.47
CA SER A 145 19.49 16.98 12.14
C SER A 145 18.32 16.28 11.42
N ASP A 146 17.09 16.67 11.72
CA ASP A 146 15.86 16.16 11.09
C ASP A 146 15.79 16.36 9.56
N GLU A 147 16.83 16.93 8.95
CA GLU A 147 16.89 17.35 7.54
C GLU A 147 17.41 16.27 6.57
N ASP A 148 17.90 15.10 7.05
CA ASP A 148 18.50 14.07 6.16
C ASP A 148 17.49 13.25 5.33
N TRP A 149 16.18 13.42 5.53
CA TRP A 149 15.16 12.70 4.77
C TRP A 149 15.09 13.13 3.29
N LEU A 150 15.39 14.38 3.01
CA LEU A 150 15.37 14.94 1.65
C LEU A 150 16.58 14.46 0.82
N GLY A 151 17.72 14.23 1.45
CA GLY A 151 18.95 13.90 0.76
C GLY A 151 19.48 15.06 -0.11
N THR A 152 20.46 14.77 -0.95
CA THR A 152 21.08 15.75 -1.85
C THR A 152 20.69 15.43 -3.28
N GLU A 153 20.33 16.48 -4.05
CA GLU A 153 20.05 16.33 -5.47
C GLU A 153 21.28 15.79 -6.20
N PRO A 154 21.15 14.72 -7.01
CA PRO A 154 22.31 14.13 -7.68
C PRO A 154 22.87 15.03 -8.77
N GLU A 155 24.19 15.02 -8.92
CA GLU A 155 24.88 15.60 -10.05
C GLU A 155 24.85 14.62 -11.22
N ILE A 156 24.37 15.06 -12.37
CA ILE A 156 24.30 14.24 -13.58
C ILE A 156 25.59 14.39 -14.40
N ASP A 157 26.24 13.27 -14.65
CA ASP A 157 27.38 13.21 -15.58
C ASP A 157 26.88 13.26 -17.03
N GLU A 158 26.93 14.42 -17.64
CA GLU A 158 26.49 14.64 -19.02
C GLU A 158 27.19 13.72 -20.04
N SER A 159 28.37 13.18 -19.72
CA SER A 159 29.06 12.20 -20.60
C SER A 159 28.37 10.83 -20.64
N LYS A 160 27.50 10.55 -19.68
CA LYS A 160 26.68 9.34 -19.61
C LYS A 160 25.28 9.50 -20.22
N VAL A 161 24.95 10.65 -20.79
CA VAL A 161 23.68 10.86 -21.49
C VAL A 161 23.76 10.17 -22.86
N ALA A 162 23.14 9.00 -22.96
CA ALA A 162 23.15 8.19 -24.19
C ALA A 162 22.05 8.63 -25.17
N LYS A 163 21.00 9.27 -24.69
CA LYS A 163 19.82 9.62 -25.49
C LYS A 163 19.21 10.93 -25.02
N THR A 164 18.79 11.76 -25.99
CA THR A 164 17.94 12.93 -25.74
C THR A 164 16.57 12.69 -26.39
N VAL A 165 15.51 13.03 -25.70
CA VAL A 165 14.12 12.94 -26.17
C VAL A 165 13.46 14.30 -26.03
N ASP A 166 12.79 14.76 -27.08
CA ASP A 166 12.03 16.00 -27.10
C ASP A 166 10.55 15.72 -27.19
N VAL A 167 9.77 16.21 -26.22
CA VAL A 167 8.32 15.99 -26.11
C VAL A 167 7.61 17.27 -25.65
N ASP A 168 6.29 17.24 -25.66
CA ASP A 168 5.49 18.29 -25.03
C ASP A 168 5.46 18.11 -23.53
N VAL A 169 5.15 16.91 -23.05
CA VAL A 169 4.98 16.59 -21.63
C VAL A 169 5.78 15.35 -21.26
N ALA A 170 6.55 15.42 -20.17
CA ALA A 170 7.13 14.24 -19.54
C ALA A 170 6.25 13.81 -18.34
N VAL A 171 5.98 12.51 -18.21
CA VAL A 171 5.21 11.94 -17.11
C VAL A 171 6.11 10.99 -16.30
N VAL A 172 6.19 11.22 -14.99
CA VAL A 172 7.03 10.45 -14.08
C VAL A 172 6.16 9.57 -13.19
N GLY A 173 6.31 8.26 -13.34
CA GLY A 173 5.47 7.24 -12.70
C GLY A 173 4.26 6.87 -13.55
N CYS A 174 4.12 5.58 -13.90
CA CYS A 174 3.00 5.04 -14.69
C CYS A 174 2.01 4.29 -13.81
N GLY A 175 1.67 4.84 -12.64
CA GLY A 175 0.51 4.46 -11.85
C GLY A 175 -0.78 4.97 -12.48
N ILE A 176 -1.90 4.85 -11.77
CA ILE A 176 -3.24 5.30 -12.23
C ILE A 176 -3.20 6.75 -12.75
N ALA A 177 -2.59 7.65 -11.97
CA ALA A 177 -2.51 9.08 -12.33
C ALA A 177 -1.65 9.31 -13.56
N GLY A 178 -0.48 8.67 -13.63
CA GLY A 178 0.43 8.83 -14.77
C GLY A 178 -0.15 8.26 -16.06
N VAL A 179 -0.80 7.11 -16.00
CA VAL A 179 -1.48 6.52 -17.16
C VAL A 179 -2.62 7.44 -17.65
N ALA A 180 -3.42 7.98 -16.72
CA ALA A 180 -4.48 8.94 -17.08
C ALA A 180 -3.89 10.22 -17.70
N ALA A 181 -2.76 10.73 -17.18
CA ALA A 181 -2.06 11.88 -17.76
C ALA A 181 -1.52 11.57 -19.16
N CYS A 182 -0.85 10.45 -19.37
CA CYS A 182 -0.35 10.02 -20.67
C CYS A 182 -1.47 9.95 -21.72
N ARG A 183 -2.58 9.28 -21.38
CA ARG A 183 -3.73 9.17 -22.27
C ARG A 183 -4.34 10.54 -22.58
N SER A 184 -4.54 11.35 -21.56
CA SER A 184 -5.14 12.68 -21.68
C SER A 184 -4.35 13.62 -22.59
N VAL A 185 -3.01 13.63 -22.48
CA VAL A 185 -2.13 14.41 -23.36
C VAL A 185 -2.14 13.86 -24.78
N ALA A 186 -2.00 12.53 -24.91
CA ALA A 186 -1.83 11.88 -26.21
C ALA A 186 -3.10 11.96 -27.09
N GLU A 187 -4.29 11.85 -26.50
CA GLU A 187 -5.57 12.00 -27.19
C GLU A 187 -5.79 13.43 -27.71
N ASP A 188 -5.22 14.45 -27.05
CA ASP A 188 -5.25 15.84 -27.52
C ASP A 188 -4.09 16.18 -28.49
N GLY A 189 -3.31 15.16 -28.92
CA GLY A 189 -2.26 15.27 -29.93
C GLY A 189 -0.89 15.72 -29.40
N GLY A 190 -0.73 15.83 -28.07
CA GLY A 190 0.56 16.15 -27.44
C GLY A 190 1.51 14.95 -27.40
N LEU A 191 2.80 15.20 -27.57
CA LEU A 191 3.85 14.18 -27.46
C LEU A 191 4.20 13.93 -26.00
N VAL A 192 4.27 12.65 -25.60
CA VAL A 192 4.53 12.23 -24.21
C VAL A 192 5.75 11.32 -24.13
N ALA A 193 6.60 11.57 -23.14
CA ALA A 193 7.57 10.59 -22.64
C ALA A 193 7.15 10.12 -21.24
N ALA A 194 6.84 8.85 -21.09
CA ALA A 194 6.39 8.26 -19.84
C ALA A 194 7.52 7.42 -19.21
N PHE A 195 7.94 7.78 -18.00
CA PHE A 195 9.02 7.13 -17.26
C PHE A 195 8.46 6.35 -16.08
N GLU A 196 8.83 5.06 -15.94
CA GLU A 196 8.45 4.20 -14.83
C GLU A 196 9.64 3.34 -14.40
N LYS A 197 9.90 3.24 -13.10
CA LYS A 197 11.00 2.45 -12.56
C LYS A 197 10.70 0.95 -12.48
N ALA A 198 9.42 0.55 -12.58
CA ALA A 198 9.02 -0.84 -12.77
C ALA A 198 9.04 -1.24 -14.25
N ASP A 199 8.69 -2.49 -14.54
CA ASP A 199 8.69 -3.07 -15.89
C ASP A 199 7.42 -2.76 -16.70
N GLY A 200 6.48 -2.00 -16.14
CA GLY A 200 5.22 -1.62 -16.76
C GLY A 200 4.34 -0.76 -15.85
N PRO A 201 3.11 -0.45 -16.28
CA PRO A 201 2.16 0.30 -15.46
C PRO A 201 1.90 -0.38 -14.12
N GLN A 202 1.79 0.41 -13.06
CA GLN A 202 1.60 -0.08 -11.69
C GLN A 202 0.25 0.34 -11.15
N CYS A 203 -0.42 -0.59 -10.46
CA CYS A 203 -1.67 -0.28 -9.75
C CYS A 203 -1.84 -1.17 -8.52
N ARG A 204 -2.83 -0.85 -7.72
CA ARG A 204 -3.22 -1.59 -6.52
C ARG A 204 -4.74 -1.62 -6.42
N SER A 205 -5.27 -2.67 -5.79
CA SER A 205 -6.71 -2.83 -5.52
C SER A 205 -7.63 -2.41 -6.67
N GLY A 206 -8.80 -1.82 -6.44
CA GLY A 206 -9.73 -1.52 -7.54
C GLY A 206 -10.90 -0.62 -7.18
N GLU A 207 -10.92 -0.01 -5.98
CA GLU A 207 -12.03 0.79 -5.50
C GLU A 207 -11.98 2.21 -6.05
N TYR A 208 -13.13 2.71 -6.53
CA TYR A 208 -13.30 4.09 -6.99
C TYR A 208 -14.57 4.70 -6.39
N ALA A 209 -14.47 5.92 -5.89
CA ALA A 209 -15.64 6.75 -5.62
C ALA A 209 -16.05 7.46 -6.91
N VAL A 210 -17.28 7.26 -7.34
CA VAL A 210 -17.83 7.82 -8.59
C VAL A 210 -19.18 8.47 -8.32
N ILE A 211 -19.32 9.72 -8.69
CA ILE A 211 -20.55 10.50 -8.49
C ILE A 211 -21.15 10.77 -9.87
N ASN A 212 -22.37 10.27 -10.10
CA ASN A 212 -23.04 10.36 -11.38
C ASN A 212 -22.27 9.65 -12.52
N GLY A 213 -22.53 9.99 -13.77
CA GLY A 213 -21.92 9.37 -14.94
C GLY A 213 -22.70 8.17 -15.48
N LYS A 214 -22.36 7.73 -16.70
CA LYS A 214 -23.07 6.66 -17.41
C LYS A 214 -22.86 5.29 -16.76
N VAL A 215 -21.71 5.09 -16.14
CA VAL A 215 -21.40 3.84 -15.41
C VAL A 215 -22.32 3.71 -14.20
N GLN A 216 -22.47 4.77 -13.41
CA GLN A 216 -23.36 4.78 -12.25
C GLN A 216 -24.84 4.67 -12.66
N ALA A 217 -25.21 5.20 -13.83
CA ALA A 217 -26.55 5.08 -14.38
C ALA A 217 -26.96 3.62 -14.62
N LYS A 218 -26.00 2.71 -14.91
CA LYS A 218 -26.28 1.27 -15.05
C LYS A 218 -26.91 0.64 -13.81
N TRP A 219 -26.65 1.24 -12.64
CA TRP A 219 -27.16 0.79 -11.35
C TRP A 219 -28.16 1.78 -10.71
N GLY A 220 -28.64 2.78 -11.49
CA GLY A 220 -29.56 3.81 -10.98
C GLY A 220 -28.98 4.72 -9.91
N ARG A 221 -27.66 4.95 -9.95
CA ARG A 221 -26.91 5.72 -8.95
C ARG A 221 -26.34 7.05 -9.50
N ASP A 222 -26.95 7.59 -10.55
CA ASP A 222 -26.56 8.82 -11.26
C ASP A 222 -27.47 10.01 -10.94
N THR A 223 -28.17 9.98 -9.80
CA THR A 223 -29.19 10.95 -9.44
C THR A 223 -28.75 11.98 -8.39
N TRP A 224 -27.44 12.10 -8.13
CA TRP A 224 -26.92 13.06 -7.19
C TRP A 224 -27.16 14.49 -7.69
N THR A 225 -27.89 15.27 -6.89
CA THR A 225 -28.10 16.71 -7.17
C THR A 225 -26.83 17.49 -6.79
N ARG A 226 -26.74 18.71 -7.33
CA ARG A 226 -25.63 19.61 -6.95
C ARG A 226 -25.56 19.87 -5.45
N GLU A 227 -26.70 20.06 -4.79
CA GLU A 227 -26.79 20.28 -3.35
C GLU A 227 -26.24 19.07 -2.56
N GLN A 228 -26.61 17.84 -2.96
CA GLN A 228 -26.10 16.64 -2.33
C GLN A 228 -24.58 16.44 -2.55
N ILE A 229 -24.07 16.86 -3.71
CA ILE A 229 -22.62 16.84 -3.97
C ILE A 229 -21.91 17.88 -3.10
N ASP A 230 -22.50 19.06 -2.92
CA ASP A 230 -21.97 20.09 -2.02
C ASP A 230 -21.99 19.62 -0.55
N ASP A 231 -23.01 18.86 -0.10
CA ASP A 231 -23.04 18.22 1.22
C ASP A 231 -21.88 17.20 1.40
N ILE A 232 -21.57 16.41 0.37
CA ILE A 232 -20.42 15.48 0.36
C ILE A 232 -19.10 16.27 0.53
N ILE A 233 -18.95 17.37 -0.21
CA ILE A 233 -17.76 18.21 -0.15
C ILE A 233 -17.62 18.82 1.24
N ASP A 234 -18.70 19.34 1.80
CA ASP A 234 -18.70 19.96 3.13
C ASP A 234 -18.40 18.95 4.24
N SER A 235 -18.92 17.72 4.14
CA SER A 235 -18.57 16.61 5.03
C SER A 235 -17.07 16.34 5.02
N HIS A 236 -16.47 16.23 3.83
CA HIS A 236 -15.03 16.04 3.68
C HIS A 236 -14.23 17.21 4.30
N MET A 237 -14.66 18.44 4.11
CA MET A 237 -13.99 19.61 4.71
C MET A 237 -14.02 19.56 6.23
N VAL A 238 -15.14 19.11 6.83
CA VAL A 238 -15.26 18.94 8.29
C VAL A 238 -14.34 17.80 8.78
N GLU A 239 -14.36 16.63 8.12
CA GLU A 239 -13.50 15.50 8.47
C GLU A 239 -12.00 15.85 8.40
N SER A 240 -11.60 16.60 7.38
CA SER A 240 -10.22 17.07 7.21
C SER A 240 -9.86 18.29 8.08
N THR A 241 -10.76 18.72 8.96
CA THR A 241 -10.61 19.92 9.81
C THR A 241 -10.25 21.19 9.03
N TYR A 242 -10.75 21.30 7.79
CA TYR A 242 -10.46 22.41 6.84
C TYR A 242 -8.97 22.59 6.51
N ARG A 243 -8.16 21.53 6.65
CA ARG A 243 -6.72 21.56 6.32
C ARG A 243 -6.40 21.09 4.91
N CYS A 244 -7.41 20.74 4.10
CA CYS A 244 -7.29 20.45 2.67
C CYS A 244 -7.90 21.58 1.83
N LYS A 245 -7.69 21.55 0.51
CA LYS A 245 -8.27 22.56 -0.39
C LYS A 245 -9.64 22.13 -0.89
N ARG A 246 -10.69 22.90 -0.51
CA ARG A 246 -12.06 22.65 -0.97
C ARG A 246 -12.19 22.65 -2.49
N SER A 247 -11.41 23.48 -3.20
CA SER A 247 -11.42 23.56 -4.65
C SER A 247 -11.02 22.23 -5.32
N ILE A 248 -10.04 21.52 -4.75
CA ILE A 248 -9.64 20.19 -5.22
C ILE A 248 -10.82 19.22 -5.07
N MET A 249 -11.40 19.13 -3.88
CA MET A 249 -12.54 18.23 -3.64
C MET A 249 -13.74 18.58 -4.52
N SER A 250 -14.05 19.87 -4.66
CA SER A 250 -15.18 20.35 -5.46
C SER A 250 -15.01 20.03 -6.94
N LYS A 251 -13.82 20.31 -7.51
CA LYS A 251 -13.55 20.04 -8.93
C LYS A 251 -13.68 18.55 -9.24
N TRP A 252 -13.15 17.69 -8.36
CA TRP A 252 -13.30 16.25 -8.50
C TRP A 252 -14.78 15.83 -8.40
N ALA A 253 -15.47 16.19 -7.33
CA ALA A 253 -16.81 15.70 -7.03
C ALA A 253 -17.84 16.03 -8.13
N HIS A 254 -17.71 17.19 -8.76
CA HIS A 254 -18.61 17.63 -9.84
C HIS A 254 -18.28 17.06 -11.23
N ASN A 255 -17.10 16.42 -11.41
CA ASN A 255 -16.65 16.00 -12.75
C ASN A 255 -16.22 14.53 -12.82
N ILE A 256 -16.18 13.82 -11.68
CA ILE A 256 -15.66 12.45 -11.64
C ILE A 256 -16.47 11.47 -12.47
N GLY A 257 -17.78 11.66 -12.59
CA GLY A 257 -18.64 10.77 -13.38
C GLY A 257 -18.21 10.67 -14.83
N ASP A 258 -18.07 11.81 -15.51
CA ASP A 258 -17.63 11.86 -16.90
C ASP A 258 -16.19 11.37 -17.09
N ALA A 259 -15.30 11.70 -16.15
CA ALA A 259 -13.92 11.24 -16.20
C ALA A 259 -13.82 9.73 -15.99
N PHE A 260 -14.65 9.15 -15.12
CA PHE A 260 -14.69 7.71 -14.91
C PHE A 260 -15.28 6.97 -16.11
N ASP A 261 -16.30 7.52 -16.76
CA ASP A 261 -16.83 7.00 -18.02
C ASP A 261 -15.75 6.96 -19.11
N TRP A 262 -14.95 8.03 -19.23
CA TRP A 262 -13.79 8.08 -20.12
C TRP A 262 -12.75 7.02 -19.77
N TRP A 263 -12.48 6.81 -18.46
CA TRP A 263 -11.49 5.83 -18.00
C TRP A 263 -11.86 4.40 -18.40
N VAL A 264 -13.10 3.98 -18.13
CA VAL A 264 -13.57 2.61 -18.40
C VAL A 264 -13.78 2.34 -19.89
N GLU A 265 -13.99 3.36 -20.71
CA GLU A 265 -14.12 3.25 -22.16
C GLU A 265 -12.90 2.59 -22.83
N ALA A 266 -11.71 2.69 -22.21
CA ALA A 266 -10.50 2.03 -22.70
C ALA A 266 -10.55 0.50 -22.58
N ASN A 267 -11.41 -0.04 -21.73
CA ASN A 267 -11.58 -1.47 -21.49
C ASN A 267 -12.96 -1.94 -21.98
N PRO A 268 -13.14 -2.18 -23.29
CA PRO A 268 -14.43 -2.56 -23.86
C PRO A 268 -14.92 -3.95 -23.43
N ASP A 269 -14.01 -4.80 -22.94
CA ASP A 269 -14.32 -6.14 -22.45
C ASP A 269 -14.67 -6.17 -20.94
N LEU A 270 -14.75 -5.00 -20.29
CA LEU A 270 -15.13 -4.89 -18.87
C LEU A 270 -16.57 -5.38 -18.66
N TYR A 271 -16.71 -6.42 -17.83
CA TYR A 271 -18.02 -6.94 -17.47
C TYR A 271 -18.60 -6.15 -16.28
N TYR A 272 -19.85 -5.71 -16.41
CA TYR A 272 -20.57 -4.97 -15.36
C TYR A 272 -21.51 -5.92 -14.61
N ALA A 273 -21.17 -6.27 -13.38
CA ALA A 273 -22.03 -7.07 -12.53
C ALA A 273 -23.30 -6.30 -12.16
N GLU A 274 -24.46 -6.95 -12.15
CA GLU A 274 -25.72 -6.31 -11.78
C GLU A 274 -25.76 -5.91 -10.30
N THR A 275 -25.22 -6.77 -9.44
CA THR A 275 -25.11 -6.57 -7.99
C THR A 275 -23.76 -7.05 -7.48
N THR A 276 -23.44 -6.77 -6.22
CA THR A 276 -22.24 -7.29 -5.55
C THR A 276 -22.27 -8.81 -5.37
N ARG A 277 -23.44 -9.43 -5.48
CA ARG A 277 -23.67 -10.88 -5.34
C ARG A 277 -23.90 -11.60 -6.67
N SER A 278 -23.79 -10.91 -7.80
CA SER A 278 -23.98 -11.52 -9.12
C SER A 278 -22.96 -12.63 -9.36
N ALA A 279 -23.41 -13.75 -9.91
CA ALA A 279 -22.50 -14.74 -10.48
C ALA A 279 -21.76 -14.09 -11.68
N ILE A 280 -20.45 -14.24 -11.69
CA ILE A 280 -19.61 -13.71 -12.77
C ILE A 280 -19.31 -14.86 -13.74
N PRO A 281 -19.58 -14.70 -15.06
CA PRO A 281 -19.19 -15.70 -16.03
C PRO A 281 -17.67 -15.99 -15.99
N ASP A 282 -17.27 -17.24 -16.20
CA ASP A 282 -15.87 -17.65 -16.12
C ASP A 282 -14.97 -16.87 -17.08
N GLU A 283 -15.48 -16.53 -18.27
CA GLU A 283 -14.77 -15.70 -19.24
C GLU A 283 -14.51 -14.26 -18.79
N ASN A 284 -15.23 -13.77 -17.77
CA ASN A 284 -15.11 -12.42 -17.22
C ASN A 284 -14.46 -12.40 -15.82
N ALA A 285 -14.06 -13.56 -15.30
CA ALA A 285 -13.58 -13.68 -13.91
C ALA A 285 -12.35 -12.80 -13.58
N ASP A 286 -11.56 -12.44 -14.61
CA ASP A 286 -10.36 -11.62 -14.48
C ASP A 286 -10.57 -10.14 -14.86
N ASN A 287 -11.79 -9.73 -15.24
CA ASN A 287 -12.07 -8.38 -15.74
C ASN A 287 -13.53 -7.96 -15.56
N PHE A 288 -13.92 -7.62 -14.36
CA PHE A 288 -15.28 -7.15 -14.08
C PHE A 288 -15.31 -6.02 -13.05
N ILE A 289 -16.44 -5.35 -12.96
CA ILE A 289 -16.69 -4.27 -11.99
C ILE A 289 -18.01 -4.54 -11.27
N ILE A 290 -18.02 -4.32 -9.98
CA ILE A 290 -19.20 -4.42 -9.13
C ILE A 290 -19.69 -3.04 -8.69
N PRO A 291 -21.02 -2.87 -8.44
CA PRO A 291 -21.62 -1.57 -8.21
C PRO A 291 -21.26 -0.91 -6.87
N ILE A 292 -20.82 -1.66 -5.89
CA ILE A 292 -20.48 -1.14 -4.58
C ILE A 292 -19.49 -2.07 -3.87
N PHE A 293 -18.50 -1.50 -3.23
CA PHE A 293 -17.48 -2.25 -2.50
C PHE A 293 -18.01 -2.83 -1.18
N TYR A 294 -18.65 -1.98 -0.37
CA TYR A 294 -19.34 -2.40 0.84
C TYR A 294 -20.81 -2.00 0.75
N PRO A 295 -21.76 -2.95 0.92
CA PRO A 295 -23.17 -2.62 1.06
C PRO A 295 -23.39 -1.64 2.21
N LEU A 296 -24.35 -0.75 2.04
CA LEU A 296 -24.80 0.09 3.13
C LEU A 296 -25.69 -0.72 4.09
N PRO A 297 -25.75 -0.34 5.38
CA PRO A 297 -26.67 -0.96 6.32
C PRO A 297 -28.13 -0.90 5.87
N GLU A 298 -28.92 -1.84 6.35
CA GLU A 298 -30.38 -1.81 6.17
C GLU A 298 -30.97 -0.49 6.68
N HIS A 299 -31.89 0.09 5.91
CA HIS A 299 -32.54 1.37 6.22
C HIS A 299 -31.58 2.55 6.40
N TYR A 300 -30.39 2.50 5.85
CA TYR A 300 -29.37 3.54 5.97
C TYR A 300 -29.81 4.82 5.23
N ASP A 301 -29.85 5.93 5.96
CA ASP A 301 -30.03 7.27 5.39
C ASP A 301 -28.85 8.16 5.77
N TRP A 302 -27.90 8.32 4.84
CA TRP A 302 -26.68 9.09 5.05
C TRP A 302 -26.94 10.55 5.51
N LYS A 303 -28.11 11.11 5.24
CA LYS A 303 -28.50 12.47 5.66
C LYS A 303 -28.76 12.58 7.15
N GLN A 304 -29.02 11.46 7.81
CA GLN A 304 -29.29 11.41 9.25
C GLN A 304 -28.11 10.87 10.05
N GLU A 305 -27.08 10.38 9.34
CA GLU A 305 -25.92 9.81 9.98
C GLU A 305 -24.95 10.90 10.47
N ARG A 306 -24.41 10.68 11.66
CA ARG A 306 -23.34 11.55 12.19
C ARG A 306 -22.05 11.42 11.38
N PHE A 307 -21.78 10.23 10.90
CA PHE A 307 -20.63 9.88 10.05
C PHE A 307 -21.14 9.22 8.77
N PRO A 308 -21.51 10.01 7.74
CA PRO A 308 -22.14 9.47 6.56
C PRO A 308 -21.16 8.65 5.71
N CYS A 309 -21.65 7.53 5.20
CA CYS A 309 -21.04 6.78 4.10
C CYS A 309 -21.91 6.94 2.86
N TYR A 310 -21.31 7.33 1.76
CA TYR A 310 -22.04 7.62 0.53
C TYR A 310 -22.02 6.42 -0.43
N PRO A 311 -23.13 6.07 -1.08
CA PRO A 311 -23.19 4.97 -2.05
C PRO A 311 -22.55 5.35 -3.39
N THR A 312 -21.30 5.80 -3.36
CA THR A 312 -20.56 6.26 -4.54
C THR A 312 -19.53 5.25 -5.04
N SER A 313 -19.15 4.26 -4.23
CA SER A 313 -18.08 3.34 -4.59
C SER A 313 -18.47 2.35 -5.67
N VAL A 314 -17.50 2.02 -6.51
CA VAL A 314 -17.48 0.87 -7.42
C VAL A 314 -16.15 0.16 -7.25
N GLU A 315 -16.04 -1.09 -7.67
CA GLU A 315 -14.79 -1.84 -7.51
C GLU A 315 -14.51 -2.72 -8.73
N PHE A 316 -13.30 -2.56 -9.30
CA PHE A 316 -12.74 -3.49 -10.29
C PHE A 316 -12.28 -4.78 -9.63
N LYS A 317 -12.54 -5.91 -10.24
CA LYS A 317 -12.19 -7.25 -9.77
C LYS A 317 -11.49 -8.09 -10.83
N PRO A 318 -10.54 -8.94 -10.43
CA PRO A 318 -9.95 -9.08 -9.07
C PRO A 318 -9.18 -7.84 -8.60
N ASP A 319 -8.74 -6.99 -9.53
CA ASP A 319 -8.11 -5.68 -9.34
C ASP A 319 -8.31 -4.83 -10.62
N GLN A 320 -7.71 -3.65 -10.67
CA GLN A 320 -7.90 -2.69 -11.76
C GLN A 320 -6.85 -2.77 -12.89
N HIS A 321 -5.88 -3.70 -12.82
CA HIS A 321 -4.72 -3.66 -13.71
C HIS A 321 -5.10 -3.78 -15.19
N VAL A 322 -6.10 -4.61 -15.55
CA VAL A 322 -6.58 -4.74 -16.95
C VAL A 322 -7.04 -3.40 -17.50
N THR A 323 -7.77 -2.61 -16.69
CA THR A 323 -8.24 -1.29 -17.12
C THR A 323 -7.09 -0.27 -17.18
N VAL A 324 -6.14 -0.33 -16.26
CA VAL A 324 -4.94 0.54 -16.27
C VAL A 324 -4.10 0.27 -17.51
N GLU A 325 -3.80 -0.99 -17.81
CA GLU A 325 -3.07 -1.40 -19.02
C GLU A 325 -3.81 -1.00 -20.30
N ALA A 326 -5.13 -1.19 -20.36
CA ALA A 326 -5.94 -0.80 -21.50
C ALA A 326 -5.86 0.72 -21.76
N ASN A 327 -5.86 1.54 -20.70
CA ASN A 327 -5.70 2.99 -20.83
C ASN A 327 -4.30 3.36 -21.33
N MET A 328 -3.25 2.71 -20.84
CA MET A 328 -1.88 2.95 -21.32
C MET A 328 -1.74 2.51 -22.79
N GLN A 329 -2.29 1.36 -23.13
CA GLN A 329 -2.28 0.89 -24.52
C GLN A 329 -3.02 1.84 -25.46
N LYS A 330 -4.20 2.35 -25.02
CA LYS A 330 -4.97 3.35 -25.80
C LYS A 330 -4.16 4.64 -26.00
N ALA A 331 -3.38 5.07 -25.00
CA ALA A 331 -2.48 6.19 -25.15
C ALA A 331 -1.37 5.91 -26.18
N ILE A 332 -0.73 4.73 -26.10
CA ILE A 332 0.32 4.29 -27.02
C ILE A 332 -0.20 4.18 -28.44
N ASP A 333 -1.41 3.69 -28.64
CA ASP A 333 -2.04 3.52 -29.97
C ASP A 333 -2.29 4.85 -30.71
N THR A 334 -2.28 5.98 -30.02
CA THR A 334 -2.29 7.31 -30.68
C THR A 334 -1.01 7.57 -31.51
N GLY A 335 0.09 6.88 -31.19
CA GLY A 335 1.41 7.12 -31.75
C GLY A 335 2.18 8.30 -31.10
N ASN A 336 1.59 8.95 -30.09
CA ASN A 336 2.14 10.14 -29.42
C ASN A 336 2.88 9.81 -28.11
N VAL A 337 2.91 8.56 -27.65
CA VAL A 337 3.53 8.15 -26.37
C VAL A 337 4.77 7.32 -26.61
N GLN A 338 5.86 7.70 -25.94
CA GLN A 338 7.07 6.89 -25.78
C GLN A 338 7.16 6.45 -24.32
N THR A 339 7.28 5.15 -24.08
CA THR A 339 7.43 4.58 -22.73
C THR A 339 8.87 4.22 -22.43
N PHE A 340 9.32 4.51 -21.21
CA PHE A 340 10.63 4.21 -20.68
C PHE A 340 10.45 3.48 -19.35
N TYR A 341 10.28 2.14 -19.43
CA TYR A 341 10.18 1.26 -18.27
C TYR A 341 11.56 0.87 -17.76
N GLY A 342 11.68 0.58 -16.46
CA GLY A 342 12.98 0.35 -15.81
C GLY A 342 13.84 1.60 -15.74
N CYS A 343 13.25 2.80 -15.82
CA CYS A 343 13.95 4.06 -15.83
C CYS A 343 13.63 4.90 -14.59
N PHE A 344 14.65 5.24 -13.84
CA PHE A 344 14.58 6.01 -12.60
C PHE A 344 14.80 7.49 -12.90
N VAL A 345 13.79 8.33 -12.68
CA VAL A 345 13.98 9.79 -12.80
C VAL A 345 14.70 10.29 -11.57
N GLU A 346 15.88 10.86 -11.77
CA GLU A 346 16.77 11.25 -10.67
C GLU A 346 16.93 12.77 -10.54
N LYS A 347 16.62 13.53 -11.59
CA LYS A 347 16.76 15.00 -11.56
C LYS A 347 15.78 15.69 -12.51
N LEU A 348 15.21 16.82 -12.08
CA LEU A 348 14.46 17.72 -12.94
C LEU A 348 15.38 18.77 -13.57
N ILE A 349 15.04 19.24 -14.76
CA ILE A 349 15.76 20.32 -15.46
C ILE A 349 15.00 21.62 -15.22
N MET A 350 15.62 22.54 -14.50
CA MET A 350 15.05 23.84 -14.19
C MET A 350 15.75 24.92 -14.96
N GLU A 351 15.00 25.74 -15.72
CA GLU A 351 15.53 26.91 -16.45
C GLU A 351 14.72 28.15 -16.08
N ASN A 352 15.38 29.17 -15.55
CA ASN A 352 14.76 30.43 -15.15
C ASN A 352 13.51 30.27 -14.27
N GLY A 353 13.54 29.28 -13.36
CA GLY A 353 12.43 28.96 -12.44
C GLY A 353 11.29 28.14 -13.05
N ARG A 354 11.44 27.69 -14.31
CA ARG A 354 10.50 26.78 -14.99
C ARG A 354 11.07 25.38 -15.09
N CYS A 355 10.24 24.37 -14.86
CA CYS A 355 10.60 22.98 -15.14
C CYS A 355 10.45 22.72 -16.66
N VAL A 356 11.54 22.31 -17.31
CA VAL A 356 11.62 22.12 -18.77
C VAL A 356 12.03 20.70 -19.16
N GLY A 357 12.17 19.78 -18.20
CA GLY A 357 12.54 18.41 -18.51
C GLY A 357 13.08 17.66 -17.31
N LEU A 358 13.75 16.55 -17.60
CA LEU A 358 14.30 15.66 -16.58
C LEU A 358 15.48 14.83 -17.10
N TYR A 359 16.20 14.21 -16.16
CA TYR A 359 17.12 13.12 -16.42
C TYR A 359 16.61 11.83 -15.76
N ALA A 360 16.62 10.75 -16.54
CA ALA A 360 16.26 9.43 -16.08
C ALA A 360 17.42 8.45 -16.32
N ARG A 361 17.78 7.67 -15.30
CA ARG A 361 18.74 6.58 -15.42
C ARG A 361 18.03 5.31 -15.88
N ASP A 362 18.51 4.71 -16.95
CA ASP A 362 18.12 3.37 -17.38
C ASP A 362 18.82 2.33 -16.50
N ALA A 363 18.06 1.53 -15.76
CA ALA A 363 18.61 0.52 -14.84
C ALA A 363 19.41 -0.57 -15.55
N ALA A 364 19.07 -0.91 -16.80
CA ALA A 364 19.74 -1.96 -17.54
C ALA A 364 21.15 -1.56 -18.04
N THR A 365 21.35 -0.28 -18.31
CA THR A 365 22.61 0.23 -18.90
C THR A 365 23.41 1.12 -17.94
N GLY A 366 22.73 1.73 -16.95
CA GLY A 366 23.29 2.76 -16.09
C GLY A 366 23.52 4.11 -16.78
N GLU A 367 23.09 4.26 -18.03
CA GLU A 367 23.18 5.49 -18.81
C GLU A 367 21.96 6.38 -18.59
N TYR A 368 22.10 7.65 -18.91
CA TYR A 368 21.01 8.62 -18.74
C TYR A 368 20.26 8.90 -20.04
N ILE A 369 18.95 9.09 -19.88
CA ILE A 369 18.07 9.67 -20.87
C ILE A 369 17.78 11.10 -20.43
N LYS A 370 18.13 12.09 -21.26
CA LYS A 370 17.71 13.47 -21.10
C LYS A 370 16.38 13.68 -21.79
N CYS A 371 15.36 14.13 -21.09
CA CYS A 371 14.07 14.46 -21.68
C CYS A 371 13.83 15.96 -21.60
N ASN A 372 13.70 16.62 -22.73
CA ASN A 372 13.25 18.00 -22.82
C ASN A 372 11.72 17.99 -22.98
N ALA A 373 11.01 18.66 -22.09
CA ALA A 373 9.55 18.73 -22.05
C ALA A 373 9.11 20.19 -22.24
N SER A 374 8.71 20.56 -23.47
CA SER A 374 8.42 21.95 -23.84
C SER A 374 7.28 22.57 -23.05
N LYS A 375 6.35 21.76 -22.56
CA LYS A 375 5.17 22.18 -21.77
C LYS A 375 5.36 21.92 -20.28
N GLY A 376 6.10 20.89 -19.90
CA GLY A 376 6.43 20.60 -18.49
C GLY A 376 6.46 19.13 -18.14
N VAL A 377 6.61 18.89 -16.84
CA VAL A 377 6.74 17.56 -16.23
C VAL A 377 5.57 17.33 -15.26
N ILE A 378 4.95 16.17 -15.34
CA ILE A 378 3.91 15.71 -14.39
C ILE A 378 4.53 14.66 -13.47
N LEU A 379 4.59 14.95 -12.18
CA LEU A 379 4.98 13.97 -11.15
C LEU A 379 3.75 13.18 -10.69
N SER A 380 3.76 11.88 -10.88
CA SER A 380 2.70 10.93 -10.49
C SER A 380 3.27 9.70 -9.78
N THR A 381 4.24 9.92 -8.91
CA THR A 381 5.17 8.93 -8.34
C THR A 381 4.66 8.22 -7.07
N GLY A 382 3.40 8.45 -6.68
CA GLY A 382 2.85 7.85 -5.46
C GLY A 382 3.26 8.57 -4.18
N ASP A 383 3.24 7.85 -3.06
CA ASP A 383 3.56 8.33 -1.72
C ASP A 383 4.96 7.87 -1.24
N TYR A 384 5.23 7.99 0.07
CA TYR A 384 6.50 7.64 0.70
C TYR A 384 6.37 6.51 1.75
N SER A 385 5.33 5.69 1.67
CA SER A 385 5.00 4.67 2.68
C SER A 385 6.06 3.56 2.84
N GLN A 386 7.04 3.49 1.96
CA GLN A 386 8.16 2.55 2.03
C GLN A 386 9.52 3.25 2.27
N ASN A 387 9.53 4.58 2.50
CA ASN A 387 10.74 5.33 2.80
C ASN A 387 10.88 5.55 4.30
N THR A 388 11.74 4.78 4.96
CA THR A 388 11.95 4.83 6.42
C THR A 388 12.35 6.22 6.92
N LYS A 389 13.17 6.97 6.16
CA LYS A 389 13.59 8.33 6.56
C LYS A 389 12.43 9.32 6.51
N MET A 390 11.64 9.29 5.44
CA MET A 390 10.44 10.13 5.32
C MET A 390 9.37 9.74 6.34
N LEU A 391 9.16 8.44 6.57
CA LEU A 391 8.26 7.98 7.63
C LEU A 391 8.70 8.48 9.00
N LYS A 392 9.97 8.36 9.34
CA LYS A 392 10.50 8.87 10.60
C LYS A 392 10.30 10.38 10.77
N HIS A 393 10.37 11.14 9.66
CA HIS A 393 10.17 12.59 9.68
C HIS A 393 8.70 13.00 9.73
N PHE A 394 7.85 12.42 8.88
CA PHE A 394 6.47 12.84 8.69
C PHE A 394 5.44 12.04 9.49
N CYS A 395 5.72 10.77 9.76
CA CYS A 395 4.82 9.80 10.40
C CYS A 395 5.62 8.89 11.36
N PRO A 396 6.29 9.46 12.38
CA PRO A 396 7.23 8.72 13.25
C PRO A 396 6.57 7.53 13.95
N GLU A 397 5.27 7.59 14.24
CA GLU A 397 4.49 6.52 14.86
C GLU A 397 4.53 5.21 14.05
N VAL A 398 4.65 5.27 12.74
CA VAL A 398 4.78 4.08 11.88
C VAL A 398 6.07 3.31 12.20
N ILE A 399 7.17 4.05 12.37
CA ILE A 399 8.48 3.48 12.67
C ILE A 399 8.56 3.05 14.14
N GLU A 400 8.15 3.92 15.07
CA GLU A 400 8.18 3.66 16.52
C GLU A 400 7.35 2.43 16.89
N ASN A 401 6.27 2.20 16.16
CA ASN A 401 5.35 1.10 16.39
C ASN A 401 5.59 -0.11 15.46
N ASN A 402 6.64 -0.08 14.65
CA ASN A 402 6.99 -1.14 13.69
C ASN A 402 5.81 -1.54 12.79
N ILE A 403 5.05 -0.55 12.30
CA ILE A 403 3.89 -0.78 11.42
C ILE A 403 4.39 -1.05 10.01
N GLN A 404 4.04 -2.19 9.45
CA GLN A 404 4.46 -2.59 8.12
C GLN A 404 3.51 -2.08 7.03
N CYS A 405 4.04 -1.78 5.84
CA CYS A 405 3.22 -1.39 4.72
C CYS A 405 2.52 -2.60 4.10
N LEU A 406 1.23 -2.45 3.83
CA LEU A 406 0.40 -3.49 3.20
C LEU A 406 0.83 -3.75 1.75
N PHE A 407 1.23 -2.72 1.02
CA PHE A 407 1.56 -2.82 -0.40
C PHE A 407 3.07 -2.87 -0.64
N THR A 408 3.49 -3.87 -1.37
CA THR A 408 4.91 -4.23 -1.58
C THR A 408 5.27 -4.32 -3.07
N ASN A 409 4.73 -3.42 -3.90
CA ASN A 409 5.15 -3.32 -5.30
C ASN A 409 6.64 -3.00 -5.38
N VAL A 410 7.32 -3.61 -6.33
CA VAL A 410 8.77 -3.46 -6.50
C VAL A 410 9.11 -2.87 -7.87
N ASP A 411 10.24 -2.17 -7.95
CA ASP A 411 10.86 -1.71 -9.18
C ASP A 411 11.73 -2.83 -9.83
N VAL A 412 12.35 -2.53 -10.95
CA VAL A 412 13.20 -3.53 -11.67
C VAL A 412 14.49 -3.88 -10.93
N GLU A 413 14.90 -3.11 -9.93
CA GLU A 413 16.03 -3.38 -9.05
C GLU A 413 15.62 -4.15 -7.78
N GLY A 414 14.30 -4.45 -7.63
CA GLY A 414 13.75 -5.20 -6.50
C GLY A 414 13.51 -4.37 -5.24
N ASN A 415 13.55 -3.04 -5.33
CA ASN A 415 13.21 -2.15 -4.21
C ASN A 415 11.72 -1.83 -4.23
N PHE A 416 11.15 -1.57 -3.06
CA PHE A 416 9.76 -1.12 -2.95
C PHE A 416 9.55 0.24 -3.65
N THR A 417 8.42 0.38 -4.35
CA THR A 417 8.22 1.53 -5.24
C THR A 417 7.89 2.85 -4.52
N ASN A 418 7.20 2.83 -3.39
CA ASN A 418 6.71 4.04 -2.71
C ASN A 418 7.81 4.70 -1.84
N GLN A 419 8.82 5.28 -2.48
CA GLN A 419 10.00 5.86 -1.83
C GLN A 419 9.92 7.38 -1.66
N GLY A 420 8.86 8.04 -2.17
CA GLY A 420 8.75 9.49 -2.13
C GLY A 420 9.65 10.22 -3.14
N ASP A 421 10.09 9.52 -4.20
CA ASP A 421 11.02 10.06 -5.21
C ASP A 421 10.56 11.41 -5.77
N GLY A 422 9.27 11.53 -6.10
CA GLY A 422 8.73 12.77 -6.64
C GLY A 422 8.65 13.91 -5.61
N ILE A 423 8.52 13.58 -4.32
CA ILE A 423 8.61 14.60 -3.25
C ILE A 423 10.02 15.18 -3.23
N GLN A 424 11.06 14.32 -3.29
CA GLN A 424 12.45 14.79 -3.38
C GLN A 424 12.70 15.62 -4.63
N LEU A 425 12.30 15.11 -5.81
CA LEU A 425 12.42 15.82 -7.08
C LEU A 425 11.76 17.21 -7.04
N GLY A 426 10.53 17.28 -6.52
CA GLY A 426 9.81 18.54 -6.41
C GLY A 426 10.46 19.51 -5.43
N MET A 427 10.90 19.03 -4.27
CA MET A 427 11.57 19.85 -3.25
C MET A 427 12.90 20.40 -3.77
N TRP A 428 13.70 19.61 -4.47
CA TRP A 428 14.94 20.09 -5.11
C TRP A 428 14.64 21.12 -6.20
N ALA A 429 13.50 21.03 -6.88
CA ALA A 429 13.03 22.03 -7.84
C ALA A 429 12.42 23.28 -7.17
N GLY A 430 12.37 23.34 -5.83
CA GLY A 430 11.85 24.47 -5.05
C GLY A 430 10.40 24.34 -4.58
N ALA A 431 9.72 23.23 -4.88
CA ALA A 431 8.36 23.00 -4.42
C ALA A 431 8.31 22.78 -2.90
N GLN A 432 7.14 22.94 -2.32
CA GLN A 432 6.88 22.74 -0.90
C GLN A 432 5.97 21.54 -0.68
N VAL A 433 6.17 20.82 0.44
CA VAL A 433 5.23 19.80 0.89
C VAL A 433 4.08 20.42 1.65
N GLN A 434 2.91 19.79 1.64
CA GLN A 434 1.78 20.23 2.48
C GLN A 434 2.15 20.14 3.97
N GLN A 435 1.47 20.95 4.79
CA GLN A 435 1.78 21.07 6.23
C GLN A 435 1.35 19.85 7.06
N SER A 436 0.29 19.15 6.62
CA SER A 436 -0.28 18.03 7.36
C SER A 436 0.08 16.73 6.66
N HIS A 437 0.74 15.85 7.40
CA HIS A 437 1.01 14.47 6.99
C HIS A 437 0.35 13.53 7.99
N ALA A 438 -0.11 12.38 7.53
CA ALA A 438 -0.67 11.36 8.39
C ALA A 438 -0.49 9.97 7.75
N PRO A 439 -0.20 8.94 8.55
CA PRO A 439 -0.26 7.57 8.07
C PRO A 439 -1.71 7.10 8.08
N MET A 440 -2.14 6.42 7.04
CA MET A 440 -3.38 5.66 7.07
C MET A 440 -3.08 4.26 7.57
N ILE A 441 -3.32 4.04 8.86
CA ILE A 441 -3.07 2.77 9.54
C ILE A 441 -4.39 2.01 9.63
N HIS A 442 -4.38 0.76 9.19
CA HIS A 442 -5.51 -0.14 9.27
C HIS A 442 -5.25 -1.30 10.21
N HIS A 443 -6.08 -1.44 11.22
CA HIS A 443 -6.31 -2.69 11.92
C HIS A 443 -7.34 -3.49 11.13
N MET A 444 -6.92 -4.19 10.11
CA MET A 444 -7.79 -4.85 9.12
C MET A 444 -8.73 -5.91 9.72
N GLY A 445 -9.59 -5.46 10.64
CA GLY A 445 -10.61 -6.25 11.32
C GLY A 445 -10.05 -7.30 12.29
N GLY A 446 -10.75 -7.55 13.39
CA GLY A 446 -10.33 -8.46 14.44
C GLY A 446 -9.82 -9.80 13.91
N GLY A 447 -8.60 -10.18 14.33
CA GLY A 447 -7.96 -11.42 13.90
C GLY A 447 -7.56 -11.45 12.42
N ALA A 448 -7.29 -10.28 11.80
CA ALA A 448 -6.84 -10.20 10.41
C ALA A 448 -5.56 -10.98 10.17
N ASP A 449 -5.47 -11.64 9.03
CA ASP A 449 -4.22 -12.13 8.48
C ASP A 449 -3.43 -11.00 7.79
N LEU A 450 -2.23 -11.31 7.28
CA LEU A 450 -1.40 -10.36 6.54
C LEU A 450 -2.04 -9.87 5.22
N ALA A 451 -3.10 -10.53 4.75
CA ALA A 451 -3.89 -10.08 3.60
C ALA A 451 -5.00 -9.09 4.01
N GLY A 452 -5.10 -8.76 5.29
CA GLY A 452 -6.05 -7.81 5.82
C GLY A 452 -7.49 -8.32 5.91
N VAL A 453 -7.67 -9.63 6.00
CA VAL A 453 -8.99 -10.26 6.13
C VAL A 453 -9.26 -10.57 7.58
N GLY A 454 -10.01 -9.70 8.26
CA GLY A 454 -10.43 -9.92 9.65
C GLY A 454 -11.57 -10.92 9.76
N VAL A 455 -11.79 -11.39 10.98
CA VAL A 455 -12.89 -12.32 11.29
C VAL A 455 -14.22 -11.61 11.08
N MET A 456 -14.45 -10.49 11.76
CA MET A 456 -15.69 -9.69 11.63
C MET A 456 -15.43 -8.28 11.09
N GLY A 457 -14.17 -7.91 10.85
CA GLY A 457 -13.83 -6.56 10.43
C GLY A 457 -14.23 -5.51 11.47
N ASN A 458 -14.36 -4.28 11.02
CA ASN A 458 -14.79 -3.14 11.87
C ASN A 458 -16.33 -3.13 11.99
N ALA A 459 -16.91 -4.17 12.58
CA ALA A 459 -18.35 -4.38 12.52
C ALA A 459 -19.16 -3.58 13.56
N GLY A 460 -18.53 -2.80 14.41
CA GLY A 460 -19.25 -1.99 15.41
C GLY A 460 -19.80 -2.78 16.60
N PHE A 461 -19.31 -3.98 16.86
CA PHE A 461 -19.59 -4.74 18.09
C PHE A 461 -18.88 -4.08 19.30
N LEU A 462 -19.25 -4.50 20.51
CA LEU A 462 -18.61 -4.01 21.73
C LEU A 462 -17.10 -4.24 21.69
N ASN A 463 -16.31 -3.20 21.94
CA ASN A 463 -14.87 -3.28 22.05
C ASN A 463 -14.39 -3.07 23.50
N LEU A 464 -13.50 -3.96 23.93
CA LEU A 464 -12.86 -3.92 25.26
C LEU A 464 -11.33 -3.82 25.10
N ASP A 465 -10.71 -2.96 25.89
CA ASP A 465 -9.25 -2.88 25.97
C ASP A 465 -8.62 -4.10 26.67
N LEU A 466 -7.31 -4.16 26.75
CA LEU A 466 -6.60 -5.26 27.42
C LEU A 466 -6.79 -5.30 28.95
N ASN A 467 -7.46 -4.31 29.55
CA ASN A 467 -7.87 -4.34 30.95
C ASN A 467 -9.35 -4.69 31.13
N GLY A 468 -10.04 -5.04 30.07
CA GLY A 468 -11.47 -5.41 30.08
C GLY A 468 -12.42 -4.22 30.04
N LYS A 469 -11.95 -2.99 29.78
CA LYS A 469 -12.75 -1.79 29.82
C LYS A 469 -13.23 -1.38 28.44
N ARG A 470 -14.52 -1.04 28.29
CA ARG A 470 -15.03 -0.34 27.10
C ARG A 470 -14.43 1.07 27.04
N PHE A 471 -13.99 1.52 25.85
CA PHE A 471 -13.22 2.76 25.68
C PHE A 471 -13.70 3.69 24.57
N MET A 472 -14.67 3.29 23.74
CA MET A 472 -15.11 4.09 22.59
C MET A 472 -16.58 3.91 22.24
N ASN A 473 -17.07 4.76 21.33
CA ASN A 473 -18.25 4.51 20.53
C ASN A 473 -17.87 3.64 19.34
N GLU A 474 -18.38 2.42 19.26
CA GLU A 474 -18.04 1.47 18.20
C GLU A 474 -18.78 1.75 16.87
N ASP A 475 -19.65 2.77 16.82
CA ASP A 475 -20.31 3.23 15.60
C ASP A 475 -19.50 4.31 14.87
N LEU A 476 -18.18 4.27 14.99
CA LEU A 476 -17.30 5.15 14.25
C LEU A 476 -16.97 4.54 12.88
N PRO A 477 -16.74 5.37 11.85
CA PRO A 477 -16.18 4.90 10.58
C PRO A 477 -14.78 4.28 10.78
N GLY A 478 -14.39 3.39 9.88
CA GLY A 478 -13.20 2.55 10.02
C GLY A 478 -11.96 3.23 10.55
N GLN A 479 -11.50 4.33 9.91
CA GLN A 479 -10.28 5.02 10.35
C GLN A 479 -10.42 5.65 11.75
N GLN A 480 -11.55 6.26 12.06
CA GLN A 480 -11.78 6.85 13.39
C GLN A 480 -11.88 5.79 14.49
N LEU A 481 -12.46 4.63 14.17
CA LEU A 481 -12.48 3.47 15.07
C LEU A 481 -11.05 2.97 15.33
N GLU A 482 -10.28 2.81 14.28
CA GLU A 482 -8.88 2.36 14.33
C GLU A 482 -7.99 3.32 15.11
N ASN A 483 -8.17 4.63 14.94
CA ASN A 483 -7.49 5.65 15.74
C ASN A 483 -7.75 5.50 17.24
N GLN A 484 -8.95 5.04 17.64
CA GLN A 484 -9.23 4.77 19.05
C GLN A 484 -8.51 3.51 19.55
N ILE A 485 -8.31 2.50 18.71
CA ILE A 485 -7.54 1.30 19.05
C ILE A 485 -6.05 1.63 19.18
N GLU A 486 -5.51 2.51 18.30
CA GLU A 486 -4.12 2.98 18.38
C GLU A 486 -3.77 3.65 19.72
N LEU A 487 -4.75 4.20 20.42
CA LEU A 487 -4.58 4.82 21.73
C LEU A 487 -4.59 3.80 22.89
N GLN A 488 -4.88 2.53 22.63
CA GLN A 488 -4.95 1.50 23.67
C GLN A 488 -3.58 0.86 23.93
N LYS A 489 -3.45 0.20 25.10
CA LYS A 489 -2.25 -0.56 25.45
C LYS A 489 -1.96 -1.61 24.35
N ASN A 490 -0.74 -1.67 23.90
CA ASN A 490 -0.26 -2.49 22.79
C ASN A 490 -0.98 -2.22 21.46
N ARG A 491 -1.86 -1.19 21.39
CA ARG A 491 -2.73 -0.92 20.24
C ARG A 491 -3.60 -2.13 19.87
N GLU A 492 -4.18 -2.73 20.89
CA GLU A 492 -4.99 -3.93 20.80
C GLU A 492 -6.32 -3.75 21.52
N SER A 493 -7.35 -4.41 21.01
CA SER A 493 -8.65 -4.54 21.68
C SER A 493 -9.32 -5.86 21.33
N TRP A 494 -10.32 -6.23 22.12
CA TRP A 494 -11.18 -7.38 21.87
C TRP A 494 -12.55 -6.90 21.41
N GLN A 495 -13.02 -7.37 20.25
CA GLN A 495 -14.37 -7.19 19.75
C GLN A 495 -15.24 -8.35 20.29
N ILE A 496 -16.34 -8.04 21.00
CA ILE A 496 -17.18 -9.01 21.69
C ILE A 496 -18.58 -9.03 21.08
N PHE A 497 -19.08 -10.21 20.78
CA PHE A 497 -20.43 -10.39 20.23
C PHE A 497 -21.02 -11.76 20.61
N ASP A 498 -22.30 -11.94 20.36
CA ASP A 498 -23.03 -13.15 20.71
C ASP A 498 -23.60 -13.87 19.46
N SER A 499 -24.36 -14.95 19.68
CA SER A 499 -24.94 -15.77 18.62
C SER A 499 -25.91 -15.03 17.68
N ASN A 500 -26.39 -13.85 18.07
CA ASN A 500 -27.31 -13.03 17.26
C ASN A 500 -26.59 -12.12 16.24
N TRP A 501 -25.28 -12.22 16.12
CA TRP A 501 -24.50 -11.41 15.18
C TRP A 501 -25.00 -11.44 13.73
N PRO A 502 -25.58 -12.54 13.17
CA PRO A 502 -26.11 -12.55 11.82
C PRO A 502 -27.27 -11.57 11.62
N GLU A 503 -28.11 -11.39 12.66
CA GLU A 503 -29.25 -10.49 12.64
C GLU A 503 -28.84 -9.03 12.87
N GLN A 504 -27.71 -8.81 13.56
CA GLN A 504 -27.19 -7.48 13.92
C GLN A 504 -26.35 -6.87 12.81
N LEU A 505 -25.54 -7.67 12.13
CA LEU A 505 -24.55 -7.23 11.14
C LEU A 505 -25.14 -6.40 10.00
N PRO A 506 -26.34 -6.70 9.44
CA PRO A 506 -26.96 -5.90 8.38
C PRO A 506 -27.26 -4.45 8.75
N TYR A 507 -27.32 -4.13 10.05
CA TYR A 507 -27.61 -2.77 10.54
C TYR A 507 -26.37 -2.00 10.99
N MET A 508 -25.20 -2.65 10.97
CA MET A 508 -23.96 -2.01 11.42
C MET A 508 -23.36 -1.07 10.38
N PRO A 509 -22.53 -0.09 10.77
CA PRO A 509 -21.97 0.86 9.84
C PRO A 509 -21.13 0.16 8.78
N ALA A 510 -21.33 0.53 7.52
CA ALA A 510 -20.55 0.08 6.38
C ALA A 510 -19.17 0.77 6.36
N ALA A 511 -18.41 0.62 7.44
CA ALA A 511 -17.05 1.14 7.51
C ALA A 511 -16.14 0.43 6.50
N HIS A 512 -15.05 1.07 6.13
CA HIS A 512 -13.99 0.44 5.32
C HIS A 512 -13.43 -0.75 6.10
N GLY A 513 -13.55 -1.96 5.54
CA GLY A 513 -13.21 -3.20 6.23
C GLY A 513 -14.35 -3.83 7.02
N GLY A 514 -15.54 -3.22 7.07
CA GLY A 514 -16.72 -3.77 7.75
C GLY A 514 -17.16 -5.11 7.15
N ALA A 515 -17.62 -6.02 8.01
CA ALA A 515 -18.19 -7.29 7.59
C ALA A 515 -19.63 -7.10 7.07
N CYS A 516 -20.02 -7.94 6.14
CA CYS A 516 -21.39 -8.06 5.64
C CYS A 516 -21.89 -9.47 5.85
N TYR A 517 -23.14 -9.63 6.26
CA TYR A 517 -23.74 -10.95 6.40
C TYR A 517 -24.08 -11.55 5.04
N TYR A 518 -23.72 -12.82 4.85
CA TYR A 518 -24.05 -13.59 3.65
C TYR A 518 -24.57 -14.96 4.04
N GLU A 519 -25.89 -15.11 4.04
CA GLU A 519 -26.60 -16.29 4.53
C GLU A 519 -26.26 -17.58 3.75
N ASP A 520 -26.08 -17.46 2.44
CA ASP A 520 -25.88 -18.60 1.55
C ASP A 520 -24.42 -19.11 1.50
N TYR A 521 -23.51 -18.48 2.23
CA TYR A 521 -22.11 -18.88 2.26
C TYR A 521 -21.87 -19.95 3.33
N ALA A 522 -22.17 -21.21 2.99
CA ALA A 522 -22.07 -22.34 3.90
C ALA A 522 -20.70 -23.05 3.88
N SER A 523 -19.91 -22.89 2.77
CA SER A 523 -18.56 -23.42 2.65
C SER A 523 -17.76 -22.63 1.60
N GLU A 524 -16.43 -22.81 1.56
CA GLU A 524 -15.58 -22.21 0.53
C GLU A 524 -16.02 -22.60 -0.90
N ASP A 525 -16.59 -23.78 -1.06
CA ASP A 525 -17.05 -24.30 -2.35
C ASP A 525 -18.41 -23.74 -2.79
N GLU A 526 -19.18 -23.18 -1.88
CA GLU A 526 -20.56 -22.72 -2.10
C GLU A 526 -20.69 -21.20 -2.24
N GLY A 527 -19.63 -20.44 -1.89
CA GLY A 527 -19.60 -18.99 -2.07
C GLY A 527 -19.56 -18.58 -3.55
N PRO A 528 -19.79 -17.31 -3.87
CA PRO A 528 -19.71 -16.81 -5.26
C PRO A 528 -18.25 -16.92 -5.75
N LYS A 529 -17.96 -18.01 -6.45
CA LYS A 529 -16.60 -18.47 -6.82
C LYS A 529 -15.79 -17.45 -7.62
N ASN A 530 -16.43 -16.56 -8.35
CA ASN A 530 -15.80 -15.59 -9.22
C ASN A 530 -15.92 -14.14 -8.72
N ASN A 531 -16.48 -13.93 -7.53
CA ASN A 531 -16.62 -12.61 -6.93
C ASN A 531 -15.75 -12.52 -5.66
N THR A 532 -14.62 -11.86 -5.73
CA THR A 532 -13.67 -11.74 -4.62
C THR A 532 -14.13 -10.83 -3.49
N THR A 533 -15.24 -10.08 -3.65
CA THR A 533 -15.84 -9.30 -2.56
C THR A 533 -16.48 -10.17 -1.48
N TYR A 534 -16.74 -11.43 -1.75
CA TYR A 534 -17.31 -12.34 -0.75
C TYR A 534 -16.47 -12.42 0.54
N ARG A 535 -15.20 -12.06 0.50
CA ARG A 535 -14.34 -11.98 1.69
C ARG A 535 -14.90 -11.08 2.78
N ASN A 536 -15.65 -10.05 2.40
CA ASN A 536 -16.30 -9.13 3.32
C ASN A 536 -17.66 -9.62 3.78
N TYR A 537 -18.17 -10.69 3.18
CA TYR A 537 -19.42 -11.34 3.56
C TYR A 537 -19.11 -12.48 4.52
N LYS A 538 -19.64 -12.40 5.71
CA LYS A 538 -19.41 -13.37 6.78
C LYS A 538 -20.59 -14.29 6.96
N SER A 539 -20.31 -15.56 7.13
CA SER A 539 -21.30 -16.58 7.42
C SER A 539 -20.94 -17.33 8.69
N PRO A 540 -21.89 -18.07 9.29
CA PRO A 540 -21.59 -18.93 10.43
C PRO A 540 -20.44 -19.91 10.15
N TYR A 541 -20.33 -20.41 8.92
CA TYR A 541 -19.23 -21.30 8.52
C TYR A 541 -17.86 -20.62 8.68
N GLN A 542 -17.70 -19.39 8.22
CA GLN A 542 -16.42 -18.66 8.30
C GLN A 542 -16.03 -18.33 9.74
N LEU A 543 -17.01 -17.98 10.59
CA LEU A 543 -16.76 -17.72 12.00
C LEU A 543 -16.32 -19.00 12.72
N GLU A 544 -16.99 -20.13 12.49
CA GLU A 544 -16.59 -21.40 13.10
C GLU A 544 -15.23 -21.90 12.59
N ALA A 545 -14.88 -21.65 11.33
CA ALA A 545 -13.54 -21.89 10.80
C ALA A 545 -12.48 -21.02 11.50
N ALA A 546 -12.78 -19.75 11.73
CA ALA A 546 -11.90 -18.83 12.46
C ALA A 546 -11.71 -19.26 13.92
N VAL A 547 -12.74 -19.80 14.55
CA VAL A 547 -12.64 -20.40 15.91
C VAL A 547 -11.74 -21.65 15.87
N ALA A 548 -11.91 -22.50 14.86
CA ALA A 548 -11.13 -23.75 14.75
C ALA A 548 -9.63 -23.49 14.52
N ASP A 549 -9.27 -22.43 13.80
CA ASP A 549 -7.88 -22.04 13.54
C ASP A 549 -7.29 -21.03 14.55
N GLY A 550 -8.08 -20.63 15.56
CA GLY A 550 -7.64 -19.79 16.68
C GLY A 550 -7.65 -18.29 16.43
N ARG A 551 -8.20 -17.82 15.28
CA ARG A 551 -8.36 -16.39 14.99
C ARG A 551 -9.53 -15.76 15.75
N ALA A 552 -10.50 -16.55 16.18
CA ALA A 552 -11.58 -16.14 17.06
C ALA A 552 -11.70 -17.07 18.28
N VAL A 553 -12.25 -16.55 19.35
CA VAL A 553 -12.52 -17.29 20.59
C VAL A 553 -14.02 -17.51 20.72
N LYS A 554 -14.42 -18.72 21.14
CA LYS A 554 -15.81 -19.10 21.40
C LYS A 554 -15.96 -19.68 22.80
N ALA A 555 -17.05 -19.36 23.48
CA ALA A 555 -17.43 -19.91 24.79
C ALA A 555 -18.94 -19.98 24.96
N ASP A 556 -19.40 -20.87 25.84
CA ASP A 556 -20.83 -21.02 26.13
C ASP A 556 -21.33 -19.97 27.14
N THR A 557 -20.44 -19.43 27.98
CA THR A 557 -20.75 -18.39 28.96
C THR A 557 -19.79 -17.19 28.82
N LEU A 558 -20.20 -16.02 29.32
CA LEU A 558 -19.34 -14.83 29.34
C LEU A 558 -18.12 -15.01 30.25
N GLU A 559 -18.30 -15.70 31.38
CA GLU A 559 -17.21 -16.01 32.32
C GLU A 559 -16.15 -16.88 31.65
N GLU A 560 -16.54 -17.87 30.87
CA GLU A 560 -15.60 -18.70 30.10
C GLU A 560 -14.92 -17.88 28.98
N LEU A 561 -15.67 -16.99 28.31
CA LEU A 561 -15.11 -16.14 27.26
C LEU A 561 -14.02 -15.22 27.83
N VAL A 562 -14.33 -14.47 28.90
CA VAL A 562 -13.36 -13.54 29.50
C VAL A 562 -12.16 -14.26 30.10
N ALA A 563 -12.34 -15.47 30.64
CA ALA A 563 -11.24 -16.31 31.12
C ALA A 563 -10.29 -16.74 29.98
N LYS A 564 -10.82 -16.97 28.76
CA LYS A 564 -10.02 -17.31 27.59
C LYS A 564 -9.28 -16.11 27.00
N ILE A 565 -9.89 -14.91 26.97
CA ILE A 565 -9.29 -13.71 26.37
C ILE A 565 -8.37 -12.94 27.34
N TYR A 566 -8.52 -13.14 28.67
CA TYR A 566 -7.67 -12.59 29.72
C TYR A 566 -7.18 -13.72 30.66
N PRO A 567 -6.40 -14.72 30.16
CA PRO A 567 -6.18 -15.98 30.88
C PRO A 567 -5.48 -15.83 32.25
N ASP A 568 -4.62 -14.84 32.39
CA ASP A 568 -3.79 -14.64 33.59
C ASP A 568 -4.16 -13.38 34.38
N ASP A 569 -5.25 -12.68 34.01
CA ASP A 569 -5.63 -11.41 34.63
C ASP A 569 -7.09 -11.44 35.11
N THR A 570 -7.27 -11.91 36.37
CA THR A 570 -8.60 -11.97 36.98
C THR A 570 -9.23 -10.58 37.20
N ALA A 571 -8.43 -9.53 37.31
CA ALA A 571 -8.94 -8.16 37.42
C ALA A 571 -9.51 -7.70 36.08
N ALA A 572 -8.82 -7.97 34.98
CA ALA A 572 -9.33 -7.69 33.63
C ALA A 572 -10.58 -8.53 33.30
N GLN A 573 -10.62 -9.81 33.73
CA GLN A 573 -11.82 -10.66 33.59
C GLN A 573 -13.03 -10.03 34.29
N GLN A 574 -12.89 -9.60 35.56
CA GLN A 574 -13.98 -8.98 36.28
C GLN A 574 -14.40 -7.65 35.63
N THR A 575 -13.44 -6.82 35.25
CA THR A 575 -13.71 -5.54 34.57
C THR A 575 -14.43 -5.76 33.25
N ALA A 576 -14.09 -6.80 32.49
CA ALA A 576 -14.76 -7.16 31.24
C ALA A 576 -16.22 -7.59 31.48
N LEU A 577 -16.49 -8.40 32.48
CA LEU A 577 -17.85 -8.77 32.87
C LEU A 577 -18.68 -7.55 33.27
N ASP A 578 -18.12 -6.66 34.10
CA ASP A 578 -18.77 -5.42 34.51
C ASP A 578 -19.04 -4.48 33.31
N SER A 579 -18.09 -4.40 32.35
CA SER A 579 -18.24 -3.61 31.12
C SER A 579 -19.34 -4.17 30.21
N ILE A 580 -19.39 -5.50 30.04
CA ILE A 580 -20.43 -6.17 29.25
C ILE A 580 -21.81 -5.99 29.92
N GLN A 581 -21.88 -6.14 31.24
CA GLN A 581 -23.11 -5.92 31.96
C GLN A 581 -23.60 -4.47 31.79
N ARG A 582 -22.70 -3.48 31.97
CA ARG A 582 -23.01 -2.06 31.78
C ARG A 582 -23.49 -1.78 30.36
N TYR A 583 -22.79 -2.32 29.35
CA TYR A 583 -23.19 -2.19 27.95
C TYR A 583 -24.60 -2.75 27.70
N ASN A 584 -24.91 -3.93 28.27
CA ASN A 584 -26.23 -4.56 28.16
C ASN A 584 -27.34 -3.72 28.80
N GLU A 585 -27.06 -3.09 29.95
CA GLU A 585 -27.99 -2.16 30.63
C GLU A 585 -28.29 -0.96 29.74
N LEU A 586 -27.27 -0.34 29.14
CA LEU A 586 -27.40 0.79 28.22
C LEU A 586 -28.17 0.44 26.95
N ALA A 587 -27.88 -0.75 26.36
CA ALA A 587 -28.60 -1.25 25.19
C ALA A 587 -30.10 -1.42 25.47
N LYS A 588 -30.46 -2.00 26.63
CA LYS A 588 -31.85 -2.15 27.06
C LYS A 588 -32.53 -0.84 27.41
N ALA A 589 -31.79 0.13 27.93
CA ALA A 589 -32.28 1.48 28.20
C ALA A 589 -32.54 2.29 26.92
N GLY A 590 -31.96 1.87 25.79
CA GLY A 590 -32.09 2.57 24.51
C GLY A 590 -31.34 3.91 24.47
N TYR A 591 -30.33 4.09 25.32
CA TYR A 591 -29.49 5.28 25.35
C TYR A 591 -28.12 4.96 25.95
N ASP A 592 -27.07 5.23 25.21
CA ASP A 592 -25.68 5.08 25.65
C ASP A 592 -25.18 6.39 26.26
N GLU A 593 -25.26 6.54 27.56
CA GLU A 593 -24.79 7.73 28.26
C GLU A 593 -23.25 7.78 28.39
N ASP A 594 -22.56 6.64 28.14
CA ASP A 594 -21.13 6.54 28.32
C ASP A 594 -20.37 7.04 27.05
N PHE A 595 -20.80 6.62 25.86
CA PHE A 595 -20.10 6.92 24.59
C PHE A 595 -21.03 7.43 23.47
N HIS A 596 -22.34 7.54 23.72
CA HIS A 596 -23.33 8.02 22.75
C HIS A 596 -23.40 7.19 21.46
N LYS A 597 -23.21 5.86 21.56
CA LYS A 597 -23.47 4.94 20.45
C LYS A 597 -24.97 4.97 20.12
N PRO A 598 -25.39 5.05 18.84
CA PRO A 598 -26.79 5.02 18.47
C PRO A 598 -27.50 3.78 18.97
N ALA A 599 -28.66 3.93 19.63
CA ALA A 599 -29.43 2.81 20.17
C ALA A 599 -29.85 1.81 19.09
N SER A 600 -30.07 2.25 17.86
CA SER A 600 -30.38 1.41 16.69
C SER A 600 -29.25 0.47 16.28
N ARG A 601 -28.04 0.67 16.80
CA ARG A 601 -26.84 -0.12 16.54
C ARG A 601 -26.19 -0.67 17.80
N MET A 602 -26.99 -0.77 18.87
CA MET A 602 -26.54 -1.26 20.18
C MET A 602 -27.40 -2.42 20.62
N TRP A 603 -26.83 -3.59 20.65
CA TRP A 603 -27.50 -4.83 21.07
C TRP A 603 -26.81 -5.42 22.29
N ALA A 604 -27.62 -5.92 23.24
CA ALA A 604 -27.10 -6.60 24.41
C ALA A 604 -26.39 -7.92 24.02
N VAL A 605 -25.26 -8.19 24.63
CA VAL A 605 -24.49 -9.43 24.49
C VAL A 605 -24.94 -10.42 25.55
N GLU A 606 -25.97 -11.24 25.26
CA GLU A 606 -26.66 -12.07 26.24
C GLU A 606 -26.97 -13.51 25.79
N ASN A 607 -26.86 -13.79 24.50
CA ASN A 607 -27.29 -15.04 23.91
C ASN A 607 -26.10 -15.89 23.48
N GLY A 608 -25.74 -16.86 24.29
CA GLY A 608 -24.64 -17.77 23.96
C GLY A 608 -24.92 -18.64 22.72
N PRO A 609 -23.90 -19.17 22.06
CA PRO A 609 -22.50 -19.00 22.39
C PRO A 609 -22.01 -17.57 22.14
N PHE A 610 -21.00 -17.18 22.93
CA PHE A 610 -20.33 -15.88 22.86
C PHE A 610 -19.02 -15.99 22.10
N TYR A 611 -18.65 -14.92 21.43
CA TYR A 611 -17.46 -14.86 20.59
C TYR A 611 -16.62 -13.61 20.89
N ALA A 612 -15.33 -13.75 20.67
CA ALA A 612 -14.41 -12.62 20.65
C ALA A 612 -13.40 -12.76 19.51
N ASP A 613 -13.11 -11.69 18.82
CA ASP A 613 -11.97 -11.58 17.94
C ASP A 613 -11.09 -10.39 18.35
N LYS A 614 -9.81 -10.44 18.02
CA LYS A 614 -8.83 -9.48 18.53
C LYS A 614 -8.35 -8.54 17.42
N PHE A 615 -8.50 -7.24 17.64
CA PHE A 615 -7.76 -6.25 16.88
C PHE A 615 -6.30 -6.26 17.34
N THR A 616 -5.37 -6.53 16.45
CA THR A 616 -3.95 -6.66 16.77
C THR A 616 -3.08 -5.81 15.85
N THR A 617 -2.70 -6.37 14.73
CA THR A 617 -1.68 -5.81 13.86
C THR A 617 -2.22 -4.67 13.01
N ALA A 618 -1.62 -3.52 13.14
CA ALA A 618 -1.83 -2.40 12.25
C ALA A 618 -0.98 -2.55 10.98
N LEU A 619 -1.53 -2.20 9.84
CA LEU A 619 -0.84 -2.15 8.55
C LEU A 619 -0.92 -0.73 7.99
N LEU A 620 0.19 -0.21 7.50
CA LEU A 620 0.21 1.06 6.78
C LEU A 620 -0.32 0.85 5.36
N LEU A 621 -1.44 1.48 5.05
CA LEU A 621 -2.04 1.41 3.72
C LEU A 621 -1.37 2.42 2.77
N VAL A 622 -1.25 3.68 3.19
CA VAL A 622 -0.74 4.80 2.41
C VAL A 622 -0.37 5.95 3.37
N CYS A 623 0.55 6.81 2.95
CA CYS A 623 0.78 8.08 3.64
C CYS A 623 0.00 9.20 2.98
N ILE A 624 -0.76 9.94 3.80
CA ILE A 624 -1.34 11.22 3.40
C ILE A 624 -0.24 12.26 3.48
N GLY A 625 -0.08 13.02 2.42
CA GLY A 625 0.96 14.03 2.27
C GLY A 625 1.39 14.13 0.81
N GLY A 626 2.16 15.12 0.49
CA GLY A 626 2.65 15.34 -0.87
C GLY A 626 3.04 16.80 -1.10
N LEU A 627 3.36 17.14 -2.33
CA LEU A 627 3.67 18.50 -2.71
C LEU A 627 2.41 19.37 -2.66
N GLU A 628 2.52 20.59 -2.10
CA GLU A 628 1.41 21.54 -2.10
C GLU A 628 0.89 21.73 -3.53
N SER A 629 -0.43 21.63 -3.70
CA SER A 629 -1.06 21.71 -5.02
C SER A 629 -2.39 22.44 -5.00
N ASP A 630 -2.95 22.66 -6.19
CA ASP A 630 -4.29 23.19 -6.40
C ASP A 630 -5.14 22.24 -7.27
N GLU A 631 -6.36 22.68 -7.59
CA GLU A 631 -7.30 21.97 -8.44
C GLU A 631 -6.89 21.88 -9.92
N ASP A 632 -5.86 22.61 -10.30
CA ASP A 632 -5.27 22.60 -11.65
C ASP A 632 -3.98 21.78 -11.72
N CYS A 633 -3.61 21.13 -10.60
CA CYS A 633 -2.42 20.27 -10.43
C CYS A 633 -1.10 21.04 -10.42
N HIS A 634 -1.10 22.36 -10.21
CA HIS A 634 0.11 23.11 -10.01
C HIS A 634 0.79 22.76 -8.70
N THR A 635 2.11 22.94 -8.62
CA THR A 635 2.86 22.93 -7.36
C THR A 635 3.43 24.30 -7.06
N PHE A 636 3.77 24.56 -5.80
CA PHE A 636 4.06 25.90 -5.29
C PHE A 636 5.43 25.97 -4.62
N ASP A 637 6.12 27.11 -4.81
CA ASP A 637 7.33 27.45 -4.07
C ASP A 637 7.04 27.91 -2.62
N ALA A 638 8.10 28.26 -1.87
CA ALA A 638 7.98 28.73 -0.48
C ALA A 638 7.16 30.02 -0.32
N ASP A 639 7.10 30.84 -1.34
CA ASP A 639 6.29 32.07 -1.37
C ASP A 639 4.88 31.83 -1.92
N ARG A 640 4.53 30.57 -2.19
CA ARG A 640 3.27 30.13 -2.77
C ARG A 640 3.01 30.63 -4.19
N ASN A 641 4.05 30.90 -4.95
CA ASN A 641 3.94 31.09 -6.39
C ASN A 641 3.93 29.73 -7.09
N VAL A 642 3.18 29.63 -8.17
CA VAL A 642 3.21 28.44 -9.04
C VAL A 642 4.61 28.27 -9.62
N ILE A 643 5.14 27.03 -9.59
CA ILE A 643 6.36 26.65 -10.31
C ILE A 643 5.94 26.30 -11.74
N PRO A 644 6.23 27.15 -12.74
CA PRO A 644 5.77 26.90 -14.09
C PRO A 644 6.34 25.60 -14.67
N GLY A 645 5.52 24.85 -15.41
CA GLY A 645 5.93 23.62 -16.05
C GLY A 645 6.10 22.42 -15.09
N LEU A 646 5.73 22.53 -13.80
CA LEU A 646 5.76 21.41 -12.85
C LEU A 646 4.38 21.14 -12.31
N TYR A 647 3.87 19.94 -12.58
CA TYR A 647 2.52 19.48 -12.21
C TYR A 647 2.59 18.23 -11.35
N VAL A 648 1.55 17.99 -10.53
CA VAL A 648 1.46 16.82 -9.64
C VAL A 648 0.08 16.17 -9.71
N ALA A 649 0.04 14.84 -9.69
CA ALA A 649 -1.20 14.07 -9.66
C ALA A 649 -1.03 12.74 -8.91
N GLY A 650 -2.10 12.20 -8.36
CA GLY A 650 -2.04 10.96 -7.58
C GLY A 650 -1.64 11.19 -6.12
N ASN A 651 -1.05 10.20 -5.45
CA ASN A 651 -0.76 10.31 -4.01
C ASN A 651 0.31 11.33 -3.66
N ILE A 652 1.15 11.72 -4.61
CA ILE A 652 2.09 12.84 -4.44
C ILE A 652 1.38 14.20 -4.42
N GLN A 653 0.17 14.31 -4.96
CA GLN A 653 -0.60 15.56 -4.96
C GLN A 653 -1.08 15.90 -3.55
N GLY A 654 -0.50 16.89 -2.94
CA GLY A 654 -0.86 17.40 -1.63
C GLY A 654 -2.19 18.16 -1.62
N ASN A 655 -2.67 18.49 -0.42
CA ASN A 655 -3.90 19.26 -0.16
C ASN A 655 -5.22 18.58 -0.61
N ARG A 656 -5.17 17.31 -1.08
CA ARG A 656 -6.39 16.50 -1.33
C ARG A 656 -7.01 16.05 -0.01
N PHE A 657 -6.17 15.58 0.89
CA PHE A 657 -6.48 15.11 2.25
C PHE A 657 -5.54 15.81 3.23
N ALA A 658 -5.84 15.72 4.53
CA ALA A 658 -5.02 16.38 5.54
C ALA A 658 -4.57 15.40 6.64
N THR A 659 -5.39 15.25 7.69
CA THR A 659 -5.11 14.42 8.85
C THR A 659 -5.89 13.11 8.84
N GLU A 660 -6.82 12.97 7.90
CA GLU A 660 -7.77 11.88 7.84
C GLU A 660 -8.00 11.46 6.38
N TYR A 661 -8.21 10.18 6.18
CA TYR A 661 -8.64 9.63 4.91
C TYR A 661 -10.17 9.60 4.88
N PRO A 662 -10.83 10.15 3.85
CA PRO A 662 -12.29 10.32 3.84
C PRO A 662 -13.00 8.98 3.59
N ILE A 663 -13.14 8.20 4.64
CA ILE A 663 -13.69 6.85 4.60
C ILE A 663 -15.16 6.81 4.17
N GLY A 664 -15.89 7.89 4.35
CA GLY A 664 -17.26 8.05 3.84
C GLY A 664 -17.37 8.00 2.32
N LEU A 665 -16.26 8.24 1.61
CA LEU A 665 -16.13 8.20 0.16
C LEU A 665 -15.16 7.07 -0.26
N LYS A 666 -15.56 5.83 -0.08
CA LYS A 666 -14.74 4.66 -0.37
C LYS A 666 -14.20 4.67 -1.80
N GLY A 667 -12.87 4.51 -1.94
CA GLY A 667 -12.21 4.55 -3.23
C GLY A 667 -11.89 5.95 -3.77
N VAL A 668 -12.07 7.02 -2.98
CA VAL A 668 -11.82 8.40 -3.39
C VAL A 668 -10.38 8.65 -3.81
N SER A 669 -9.40 7.99 -3.19
CA SER A 669 -7.97 8.18 -3.52
C SER A 669 -7.65 7.74 -4.95
N HIS A 670 -8.10 6.54 -5.36
CA HIS A 670 -7.92 6.06 -6.74
C HIS A 670 -8.66 6.93 -7.74
N SER A 671 -9.89 7.28 -7.40
CA SER A 671 -10.74 8.14 -8.21
C SER A 671 -10.11 9.52 -8.43
N MET A 672 -9.60 10.17 -7.37
CA MET A 672 -8.86 11.42 -7.49
C MET A 672 -7.53 11.25 -8.23
N ALA A 673 -6.81 10.14 -8.03
CA ALA A 673 -5.57 9.88 -8.75
C ALA A 673 -5.81 9.82 -10.27
N MET A 674 -6.81 9.08 -10.71
CA MET A 674 -7.21 9.01 -12.11
C MET A 674 -7.67 10.38 -12.62
N TYR A 675 -8.58 11.04 -11.91
CA TYR A 675 -9.15 12.32 -12.31
C TYR A 675 -8.10 13.41 -12.44
N TYR A 676 -7.22 13.54 -11.43
CA TYR A 676 -6.17 14.57 -11.45
C TYR A 676 -5.03 14.22 -12.41
N GLY A 677 -4.80 12.95 -12.71
CA GLY A 677 -3.94 12.58 -13.85
C GLY A 677 -4.51 13.11 -15.18
N TYR A 678 -5.80 12.92 -15.40
CA TYR A 678 -6.50 13.47 -16.56
C TYR A 678 -6.42 15.00 -16.61
N VAL A 679 -6.67 15.70 -15.49
CA VAL A 679 -6.60 17.18 -15.40
C VAL A 679 -5.17 17.68 -15.62
N ALA A 680 -4.17 17.06 -14.97
CA ALA A 680 -2.77 17.44 -15.12
C ALA A 680 -2.31 17.35 -16.58
N GLY A 681 -2.71 16.27 -17.28
CA GLY A 681 -2.40 16.12 -18.70
C GLY A 681 -3.00 17.24 -19.56
N LYS A 682 -4.27 17.57 -19.35
CA LYS A 682 -4.95 18.65 -20.07
C LYS A 682 -4.32 20.03 -19.80
N ASN A 683 -3.97 20.30 -18.55
CA ASN A 683 -3.44 21.59 -18.14
C ASN A 683 -1.98 21.75 -18.57
N ALA A 684 -1.15 20.72 -18.40
CA ALA A 684 0.25 20.75 -18.86
C ALA A 684 0.34 20.99 -20.37
N LEU A 685 -0.47 20.28 -21.18
CA LEU A 685 -0.45 20.46 -22.64
C LEU A 685 -0.84 21.89 -23.07
N LYS A 686 -1.76 22.52 -22.35
CA LYS A 686 -2.18 23.90 -22.60
C LYS A 686 -1.22 24.93 -22.01
N ASP A 687 -0.30 24.51 -21.16
CA ASP A 687 0.63 25.37 -20.42
C ASP A 687 -0.10 26.37 -19.51
N ILE A 688 -1.13 25.90 -18.82
CA ILE A 688 -1.94 26.66 -17.88
C ILE A 688 -1.34 26.55 -16.49
#